data_7c0ad524183d89d03eb422ca773aa92d
#
_entry.id   7c0ad524183d89d03eb422ca773aa92d
#
_cell.length_a   1.000
_cell.length_b   1.000
_cell.length_c   1.000
_cell.angle_alpha   90.00
_cell.angle_beta   90.00
_cell.angle_gamma   90.00
#
_symmetry.space_group_name_H-M   'P 1'
#
loop_
_entity.id
_entity.type
_entity.pdbx_description
1 polymer ?
#
loop_
_entity_poly.entity_id
_entity_poly.type
_entity_poly.pdbx_seq_one_letter_code
_entity_poly.pdbx_strand_id
1 'polypeptide(L)'
;MRKRFLTIVLTALLLFSLTSCNSEEPMMSQMSVSSETVSRPGPEEDYYGYINYDFLTTNQIPYNKNGISTTETVMEAMENYLSDMIDKYVSGTPQKGSLEEMIKETYLQYMDLEAREKTGVDPLRPALGMIESCKTVDELISAMGMIYQQYGVSSFFRFIVEPETKDNSKNALFMMNMFTCGNMKENFTKTDAGINDIGSRTENVLKALNVDKAEANARAKNVVRLIYDIMLETADSDCFNDWGVHYNPRTKEECKDLFSNIDVDNLLTSFGFNTDSLIVFDVPQAEMINKKLKNENLRAMQDYMLSCLAFEYADTLPPGFMGGLSKAKADDTDKHAKQYTAALLDEEIGQLYGREICTDEVMSAVEIMVRDIQGSLRELINDCDRLSKNSKEKFLLKLDNMIINLGYNKDYVSPFTITSTEDGGSLLSNAIAVKSGKVKAEISTLNEKASRGHWNMTPITVNAVYNPTVNCITIPAVNMAEPAFSLKKSKYYNLGYFGYIVAHEMNHAFDSNGFLYDDTGCYKPGWINEEDSEAYKKVMEKITDYYNHYLIMDVYSINGKQTLGENIADLGAVQCILNLSDDKTELEEIFTGIAESWAELIRIQDVTQALEGDVHSPAEARVNAVVSVMDKFYLVYDVKEKDKMYVAPENRVRIW
;
A
#
# COMPACT_ATOMS: atom_id res chain seq x y z
N MET A 1 5.65 6.92 -5.38
CA MET A 1 6.55 6.08 -4.58
C MET A 1 5.91 5.64 -3.25
N ARG A 2 5.33 6.53 -2.42
CA ARG A 2 4.67 6.17 -1.15
C ARG A 2 3.49 5.18 -1.28
N LYS A 3 2.68 5.28 -2.32
CA LYS A 3 1.49 4.42 -2.49
C LYS A 3 1.80 3.00 -2.97
N ARG A 4 2.93 2.75 -3.65
CA ARG A 4 3.42 1.38 -3.90
C ARG A 4 3.92 0.70 -2.63
N PHE A 5 4.50 1.47 -1.70
CA PHE A 5 4.86 0.97 -0.38
C PHE A 5 3.63 0.53 0.42
N LEU A 6 2.52 1.29 0.33
CA LEU A 6 1.28 0.93 1.03
C LEU A 6 0.66 -0.36 0.47
N THR A 7 0.72 -0.59 -0.84
CA THR A 7 0.16 -1.80 -1.46
C THR A 7 0.95 -3.05 -1.08
N ILE A 8 2.28 -2.99 -1.05
CA ILE A 8 3.13 -4.09 -0.56
C ILE A 8 2.96 -4.26 0.96
N VAL A 9 2.73 -3.16 1.69
CA VAL A 9 2.48 -3.17 3.14
C VAL A 9 1.09 -3.70 3.47
N LEU A 10 0.05 -3.42 2.66
CA LEU A 10 -1.28 -4.03 2.87
C LEU A 10 -1.28 -5.53 2.58
N THR A 11 -0.56 -5.99 1.55
CA THR A 11 -0.38 -7.44 1.32
C THR A 11 0.46 -8.09 2.43
N ALA A 12 1.47 -7.38 2.95
CA ALA A 12 2.26 -7.83 4.10
C ALA A 12 1.51 -7.66 5.44
N LEU A 13 0.66 -6.64 5.61
CA LEU A 13 -0.17 -6.43 6.80
C LEU A 13 -1.35 -7.41 6.88
N LEU A 14 -1.92 -7.84 5.78
CA LEU A 14 -2.88 -8.96 5.75
C LEU A 14 -2.22 -10.28 6.22
N LEU A 15 -0.93 -10.49 5.94
CA LEU A 15 -0.14 -11.58 6.50
C LEU A 15 0.30 -11.32 7.97
N PHE A 16 0.44 -10.05 8.40
CA PHE A 16 0.86 -9.69 9.76
C PHE A 16 -0.27 -9.65 10.79
N SER A 17 -1.52 -9.39 10.41
CA SER A 17 -2.66 -9.37 11.34
C SER A 17 -3.02 -10.75 11.90
N LEU A 18 -2.46 -11.83 11.37
CA LEU A 18 -2.66 -13.21 11.86
C LEU A 18 -1.70 -13.63 12.97
N THR A 19 -0.78 -12.77 13.47
CA THR A 19 0.25 -13.18 14.43
C THR A 19 0.18 -12.54 15.82
N SER A 20 -0.98 -12.07 16.29
CA SER A 20 -1.10 -11.52 17.64
C SER A 20 -1.43 -12.59 18.69
N CYS A 21 -0.45 -12.82 19.50
CA CYS A 21 -0.30 -13.48 20.80
C CYS A 21 -1.48 -13.82 21.68
N ASN A 22 -1.37 -15.02 22.25
CA ASN A 22 -1.88 -15.34 23.58
C ASN A 22 -1.01 -14.66 24.66
N SER A 23 -1.55 -13.70 25.36
CA SER A 23 -1.17 -13.33 26.73
C SER A 23 -2.43 -13.24 27.56
N GLU A 24 -2.35 -13.82 28.76
CA GLU A 24 -3.42 -13.90 29.75
C GLU A 24 -4.02 -12.53 30.07
N GLU A 25 -5.34 -12.52 30.25
CA GLU A 25 -6.16 -11.34 30.52
C GLU A 25 -5.66 -10.51 31.71
N PRO A 26 -5.59 -9.18 31.57
CA PRO A 26 -5.98 -8.31 32.68
C PRO A 26 -7.46 -7.97 32.52
N MET A 27 -8.27 -8.36 33.51
CA MET A 27 -9.63 -7.89 33.67
C MET A 27 -9.63 -6.36 33.71
N MET A 28 -9.80 -5.71 32.56
CA MET A 28 -10.16 -4.31 32.52
C MET A 28 -11.68 -4.22 32.67
N SER A 29 -12.08 -3.61 33.77
CA SER A 29 -13.45 -3.22 34.07
C SER A 29 -14.08 -2.57 32.84
N GLN A 30 -15.22 -3.11 32.42
CA GLN A 30 -16.16 -2.42 31.55
C GLN A 30 -16.46 -1.06 32.17
N MET A 31 -15.92 -0.01 31.63
CA MET A 31 -16.53 1.30 31.81
C MET A 31 -17.85 1.23 31.04
N SER A 32 -18.91 1.00 31.80
CA SER A 32 -20.26 1.27 31.34
C SER A 32 -20.30 2.75 30.98
N VAL A 33 -20.28 3.07 29.69
CA VAL A 33 -20.74 4.37 29.22
C VAL A 33 -22.17 4.47 29.73
N SER A 34 -22.44 5.47 30.56
CA SER A 34 -23.77 5.79 31.01
C SER A 34 -24.69 5.85 29.80
N SER A 35 -25.86 5.24 29.87
CA SER A 35 -26.86 5.23 28.82
C SER A 35 -27.54 6.60 28.67
N GLU A 36 -26.79 7.65 28.47
CA GLU A 36 -27.29 8.85 27.83
C GLU A 36 -27.42 8.51 26.35
N THR A 37 -28.63 8.48 25.84
CA THR A 37 -28.93 8.38 24.42
C THR A 37 -28.27 9.57 23.74
N VAL A 38 -27.11 9.34 23.14
CA VAL A 38 -26.46 10.34 22.28
C VAL A 38 -27.46 10.64 21.16
N SER A 39 -27.96 11.84 21.07
CA SER A 39 -28.86 12.24 19.98
C SER A 39 -28.05 12.48 18.73
N ARG A 40 -28.61 12.13 17.54
CA ARG A 40 -28.00 12.48 16.25
C ARG A 40 -27.74 14.00 16.22
N PRO A 41 -26.49 14.44 15.94
CA PRO A 41 -26.18 15.87 15.82
C PRO A 41 -26.91 16.48 14.61
N GLY A 42 -27.00 17.79 14.51
CA GLY A 42 -27.40 18.49 13.29
C GLY A 42 -26.23 18.50 12.27
N PRO A 43 -26.50 18.59 10.97
CA PRO A 43 -25.45 18.67 9.96
C PRO A 43 -24.58 19.92 10.09
N GLU A 44 -25.12 20.99 10.71
CA GLU A 44 -24.44 22.24 11.04
C GLU A 44 -23.52 22.15 12.27
N GLU A 45 -23.67 21.09 13.08
CA GLU A 45 -22.88 20.86 14.29
C GLU A 45 -21.76 19.84 14.06
N ASP A 46 -22.08 18.72 13.39
CA ASP A 46 -21.15 17.64 13.06
C ASP A 46 -21.72 16.85 11.88
N TYR A 47 -21.23 17.16 10.68
CA TYR A 47 -21.75 16.54 9.46
C TYR A 47 -21.37 15.06 9.34
N TYR A 48 -20.14 14.71 9.71
CA TYR A 48 -19.68 13.32 9.74
C TYR A 48 -20.54 12.47 10.69
N GLY A 49 -20.73 12.95 11.92
CA GLY A 49 -21.58 12.29 12.91
C GLY A 49 -23.05 12.28 12.53
N TYR A 50 -23.55 13.30 11.81
CA TYR A 50 -24.92 13.36 11.31
C TYR A 50 -25.21 12.25 10.30
N ILE A 51 -24.38 12.11 9.27
CA ILE A 51 -24.59 11.10 8.23
C ILE A 51 -24.29 9.69 8.76
N ASN A 52 -23.19 9.51 9.46
CA ASN A 52 -22.71 8.21 9.92
C ASN A 52 -23.28 7.79 11.29
N TYR A 53 -24.30 8.49 11.80
CA TYR A 53 -24.85 8.28 13.14
C TYR A 53 -25.20 6.80 13.41
N ASP A 54 -25.93 6.17 12.49
CA ASP A 54 -26.36 4.78 12.67
C ASP A 54 -25.15 3.83 12.64
N PHE A 55 -24.18 4.05 11.75
CA PHE A 55 -22.93 3.29 11.70
C PHE A 55 -22.15 3.41 13.03
N LEU A 56 -21.99 4.63 13.54
CA LEU A 56 -21.21 4.93 14.73
C LEU A 56 -21.87 4.43 16.04
N THR A 57 -23.21 4.34 16.10
CA THR A 57 -23.95 4.01 17.33
C THR A 57 -24.43 2.57 17.38
N THR A 58 -24.61 1.89 16.25
CA THR A 58 -25.11 0.50 16.22
C THR A 58 -24.01 -0.55 16.09
N ASN A 59 -22.85 -0.17 15.59
CA ASN A 59 -21.73 -1.08 15.44
C ASN A 59 -20.87 -1.13 16.72
N GLN A 60 -20.16 -2.25 16.89
CA GLN A 60 -19.16 -2.45 17.94
C GLN A 60 -17.88 -2.98 17.33
N ILE A 61 -16.74 -2.42 17.73
CA ILE A 61 -15.44 -2.91 17.28
C ILE A 61 -15.20 -4.30 17.88
N PRO A 62 -15.03 -5.35 17.07
CA PRO A 62 -14.68 -6.68 17.55
C PRO A 62 -13.42 -6.65 18.41
N TYR A 63 -13.33 -7.56 19.39
CA TYR A 63 -12.20 -7.57 20.33
C TYR A 63 -10.83 -7.68 19.65
N ASN A 64 -10.77 -8.43 18.56
CA ASN A 64 -9.57 -8.70 17.77
C ASN A 64 -9.30 -7.69 16.64
N LYS A 65 -10.08 -6.59 16.57
CA LYS A 65 -9.90 -5.51 15.59
C LYS A 65 -9.59 -4.18 16.29
N ASN A 66 -8.85 -3.32 15.60
CA ASN A 66 -8.56 -1.96 16.06
C ASN A 66 -9.68 -0.97 15.71
N GLY A 67 -10.43 -1.28 14.66
CA GLY A 67 -11.55 -0.48 14.17
C GLY A 67 -12.46 -1.27 13.26
N ILE A 68 -13.45 -0.62 12.72
CA ILE A 68 -14.28 -1.04 11.60
C ILE A 68 -14.53 0.19 10.71
N SER A 69 -14.55 -0.01 9.40
CA SER A 69 -14.71 1.09 8.44
C SER A 69 -15.45 0.64 7.19
N THR A 70 -15.86 1.61 6.39
CA THR A 70 -16.40 1.35 5.05
C THR A 70 -15.36 0.65 4.17
N THR A 71 -14.07 0.99 4.31
CA THR A 71 -12.98 0.31 3.60
C THR A 71 -12.93 -1.18 3.95
N GLU A 72 -13.07 -1.54 5.24
CA GLU A 72 -13.18 -2.96 5.64
C GLU A 72 -14.42 -3.63 5.05
N THR A 73 -15.54 -2.92 4.94
CA THR A 73 -16.76 -3.45 4.31
C THR A 73 -16.53 -3.77 2.82
N VAL A 74 -15.80 -2.91 2.11
CA VAL A 74 -15.38 -3.19 0.71
C VAL A 74 -14.46 -4.40 0.64
N MET A 75 -13.48 -4.51 1.57
CA MET A 75 -12.59 -5.67 1.65
C MET A 75 -13.35 -6.96 1.90
N GLU A 76 -14.26 -6.98 2.87
CA GLU A 76 -15.08 -8.16 3.20
C GLU A 76 -15.99 -8.57 2.03
N ALA A 77 -16.58 -7.61 1.32
CA ALA A 77 -17.39 -7.89 0.14
C ALA A 77 -16.55 -8.51 -0.98
N MET A 78 -15.35 -7.98 -1.24
CA MET A 78 -14.39 -8.53 -2.19
C MET A 78 -13.95 -9.94 -1.77
N GLU A 79 -13.52 -10.15 -0.53
CA GLU A 79 -13.06 -11.46 -0.04
C GLU A 79 -14.15 -12.53 -0.19
N ASN A 80 -15.40 -12.19 0.11
CA ASN A 80 -16.53 -13.09 -0.08
C ASN A 80 -16.72 -13.43 -1.56
N TYR A 81 -16.63 -12.42 -2.44
CA TYR A 81 -16.73 -12.63 -3.88
C TYR A 81 -15.62 -13.55 -4.41
N LEU A 82 -14.36 -13.32 -3.99
CA LEU A 82 -13.22 -14.16 -4.34
C LEU A 82 -13.39 -15.59 -3.82
N SER A 83 -13.94 -15.76 -2.61
CA SER A 83 -14.26 -17.08 -2.06
C SER A 83 -15.25 -17.83 -2.97
N ASP A 84 -16.33 -17.18 -3.40
CA ASP A 84 -17.33 -17.76 -4.30
C ASP A 84 -16.74 -18.08 -5.69
N MET A 85 -15.84 -17.23 -6.21
CA MET A 85 -15.11 -17.48 -7.45
C MET A 85 -14.22 -18.73 -7.34
N ILE A 86 -13.49 -18.88 -6.24
CA ILE A 86 -12.64 -20.06 -6.00
C ILE A 86 -13.52 -21.31 -5.96
N ASP A 87 -14.63 -21.29 -5.21
CA ASP A 87 -15.57 -22.43 -5.14
C ASP A 87 -16.13 -22.82 -6.53
N LYS A 88 -16.47 -21.82 -7.34
CA LYS A 88 -16.92 -21.99 -8.74
C LYS A 88 -15.86 -22.71 -9.59
N TYR A 89 -14.59 -22.30 -9.48
CA TYR A 89 -13.51 -22.89 -10.27
C TYR A 89 -13.12 -24.29 -9.75
N VAL A 90 -13.13 -24.50 -8.44
CA VAL A 90 -12.84 -25.79 -7.81
C VAL A 90 -13.89 -26.83 -8.19
N SER A 91 -15.18 -26.47 -8.18
CA SER A 91 -16.28 -27.37 -8.58
C SER A 91 -16.41 -27.56 -10.09
N GLY A 92 -15.82 -26.65 -10.88
CA GLY A 92 -15.85 -26.67 -12.33
C GLY A 92 -14.74 -27.49 -12.99
N THR A 93 -14.67 -27.40 -14.32
CA THR A 93 -13.60 -28.00 -15.15
C THR A 93 -12.93 -26.90 -15.96
N PRO A 94 -12.07 -26.07 -15.36
CA PRO A 94 -11.34 -25.02 -16.06
C PRO A 94 -10.52 -25.58 -17.22
N GLN A 95 -10.30 -24.77 -18.24
CA GLN A 95 -9.43 -25.13 -19.36
C GLN A 95 -7.97 -25.24 -18.88
N LYS A 96 -7.25 -26.28 -19.33
CA LYS A 96 -5.84 -26.47 -18.97
C LYS A 96 -5.01 -25.23 -19.41
N GLY A 97 -4.21 -24.71 -18.47
CA GLY A 97 -3.37 -23.53 -18.66
C GLY A 97 -4.09 -22.18 -18.49
N SER A 98 -5.38 -22.19 -18.13
CA SER A 98 -6.11 -20.95 -17.83
C SER A 98 -5.83 -20.42 -16.41
N LEU A 99 -6.15 -19.14 -16.16
CA LEU A 99 -6.03 -18.54 -14.82
C LEU A 99 -6.95 -19.25 -13.82
N GLU A 100 -8.13 -19.68 -14.26
CA GLU A 100 -9.10 -20.43 -13.45
C GLU A 100 -8.53 -21.80 -13.01
N GLU A 101 -7.78 -22.48 -13.90
CA GLU A 101 -7.09 -23.73 -13.51
C GLU A 101 -5.97 -23.44 -12.50
N MET A 102 -5.21 -22.38 -12.69
CA MET A 102 -4.14 -22.01 -11.74
C MET A 102 -4.70 -21.79 -10.33
N ILE A 103 -5.84 -21.10 -10.23
CA ILE A 103 -6.52 -20.87 -8.95
C ILE A 103 -7.01 -22.19 -8.35
N LYS A 104 -7.68 -23.02 -9.14
CA LYS A 104 -8.17 -24.34 -8.71
C LYS A 104 -7.04 -25.23 -8.19
N GLU A 105 -5.96 -25.37 -8.96
CA GLU A 105 -4.82 -26.22 -8.58
C GLU A 105 -4.14 -25.71 -7.30
N THR A 106 -3.95 -24.40 -7.16
CA THR A 106 -3.35 -23.83 -5.95
C THR A 106 -4.18 -24.12 -4.71
N TYR A 107 -5.51 -23.92 -4.79
CA TYR A 107 -6.42 -24.23 -3.70
C TYR A 107 -6.39 -25.74 -3.34
N LEU A 108 -6.51 -26.63 -4.33
CA LEU A 108 -6.50 -28.07 -4.12
C LEU A 108 -5.19 -28.56 -3.49
N GLN A 109 -4.06 -28.03 -3.96
CA GLN A 109 -2.74 -28.35 -3.40
C GLN A 109 -2.57 -27.82 -1.97
N TYR A 110 -3.20 -26.69 -1.63
CA TYR A 110 -3.20 -26.19 -0.25
C TYR A 110 -4.00 -27.14 0.68
N MET A 111 -5.14 -27.63 0.21
CA MET A 111 -6.01 -28.55 0.95
C MET A 111 -5.43 -29.96 1.12
N ASP A 112 -4.51 -30.37 0.25
CA ASP A 112 -3.86 -31.70 0.30
C ASP A 112 -2.73 -31.75 1.34
N LEU A 113 -3.12 -31.87 2.62
CA LEU A 113 -2.18 -31.91 3.74
C LEU A 113 -1.22 -33.12 3.66
N GLU A 114 -1.67 -34.27 3.12
CA GLU A 114 -0.84 -35.46 2.97
C GLU A 114 0.28 -35.21 1.94
N ALA A 115 -0.04 -34.62 0.80
CA ALA A 115 0.96 -34.24 -0.20
C ALA A 115 1.94 -33.18 0.34
N ARG A 116 1.46 -32.22 1.12
CA ARG A 116 2.30 -31.18 1.76
C ARG A 116 3.26 -31.82 2.78
N GLU A 117 2.79 -32.72 3.64
CA GLU A 117 3.64 -33.47 4.57
C GLU A 117 4.70 -34.31 3.83
N LYS A 118 4.33 -34.98 2.74
CA LYS A 118 5.24 -35.77 1.92
C LYS A 118 6.27 -34.90 1.22
N THR A 119 5.90 -33.75 0.72
CA THR A 119 6.81 -32.79 0.04
C THR A 119 7.77 -32.17 1.06
N GLY A 120 7.27 -31.85 2.27
CA GLY A 120 8.05 -31.21 3.32
C GLY A 120 8.76 -29.96 2.82
N VAL A 121 10.07 -29.86 3.09
CA VAL A 121 10.96 -28.75 2.68
C VAL A 121 11.81 -29.07 1.45
N ASP A 122 11.61 -30.20 0.80
CA ASP A 122 12.50 -30.67 -0.26
C ASP A 122 12.76 -29.64 -1.37
N PRO A 123 11.77 -28.88 -1.88
CA PRO A 123 12.02 -27.84 -2.86
C PRO A 123 12.90 -26.68 -2.37
N LEU A 124 12.99 -26.45 -1.05
CA LEU A 124 13.86 -25.41 -0.47
C LEU A 124 15.27 -25.90 -0.12
N ARG A 125 15.54 -27.24 -0.11
CA ARG A 125 16.87 -27.78 0.25
C ARG A 125 18.02 -27.19 -0.54
N PRO A 126 17.90 -26.94 -1.87
CA PRO A 126 18.99 -26.30 -2.61
C PRO A 126 19.31 -24.89 -2.07
N ALA A 127 18.30 -24.08 -1.76
CA ALA A 127 18.50 -22.74 -1.21
C ALA A 127 19.10 -22.79 0.22
N LEU A 128 18.59 -23.69 1.07
CA LEU A 128 19.15 -23.93 2.41
C LEU A 128 20.63 -24.32 2.33
N GLY A 129 20.96 -25.29 1.48
CA GLY A 129 22.35 -25.72 1.27
C GLY A 129 23.25 -24.62 0.71
N MET A 130 22.71 -23.80 -0.18
CA MET A 130 23.44 -22.64 -0.74
C MET A 130 23.82 -21.64 0.36
N ILE A 131 22.87 -21.27 1.24
CA ILE A 131 23.12 -20.36 2.36
C ILE A 131 24.16 -20.94 3.32
N GLU A 132 23.98 -22.21 3.74
CA GLU A 132 24.84 -22.84 4.74
C GLU A 132 26.26 -23.12 4.24
N SER A 133 26.46 -23.31 2.94
CA SER A 133 27.77 -23.61 2.36
C SER A 133 28.69 -22.39 2.24
N CYS A 134 28.17 -21.16 2.28
CA CYS A 134 28.95 -19.94 2.15
C CYS A 134 30.00 -19.81 3.25
N LYS A 135 31.24 -19.50 2.88
CA LYS A 135 32.39 -19.30 3.78
C LYS A 135 32.83 -17.84 3.83
N THR A 136 32.41 -17.04 2.88
CA THR A 136 32.74 -15.61 2.76
C THR A 136 31.49 -14.80 2.51
N VAL A 137 31.58 -13.48 2.71
CA VAL A 137 30.50 -12.54 2.41
C VAL A 137 30.19 -12.51 0.92
N ASP A 138 31.23 -12.56 0.06
CA ASP A 138 31.01 -12.52 -1.40
C ASP A 138 30.26 -13.77 -1.90
N GLU A 139 30.55 -14.95 -1.35
CA GLU A 139 29.78 -16.17 -1.61
C GLU A 139 28.32 -16.00 -1.13
N LEU A 140 28.12 -15.36 0.03
CA LEU A 140 26.79 -15.12 0.57
C LEU A 140 26.00 -14.11 -0.27
N ILE A 141 26.64 -13.07 -0.81
CA ILE A 141 26.02 -12.11 -1.73
C ILE A 141 25.58 -12.82 -3.02
N SER A 142 26.43 -13.68 -3.55
CA SER A 142 26.06 -14.51 -4.72
C SER A 142 24.86 -15.40 -4.42
N ALA A 143 24.81 -15.99 -3.22
CA ALA A 143 23.68 -16.79 -2.76
C ALA A 143 22.41 -15.93 -2.59
N MET A 144 22.50 -14.71 -2.05
CA MET A 144 21.37 -13.76 -1.94
C MET A 144 20.75 -13.50 -3.32
N GLY A 145 21.57 -13.17 -4.31
CA GLY A 145 21.09 -12.89 -5.66
C GLY A 145 20.45 -14.11 -6.33
N MET A 146 21.06 -15.29 -6.19
CA MET A 146 20.48 -16.53 -6.72
C MET A 146 19.14 -16.88 -6.04
N ILE A 147 19.03 -16.68 -4.72
CA ILE A 147 17.80 -16.91 -3.97
C ILE A 147 16.71 -15.90 -4.37
N TYR A 148 17.08 -14.64 -4.57
CA TYR A 148 16.17 -13.63 -5.12
C TYR A 148 15.61 -14.07 -6.46
N GLN A 149 16.46 -14.45 -7.43
CA GLN A 149 16.02 -14.84 -8.76
C GLN A 149 15.21 -16.15 -8.80
N GLN A 150 15.62 -17.16 -8.01
CA GLN A 150 15.05 -18.50 -8.07
C GLN A 150 13.90 -18.73 -7.10
N TYR A 151 13.87 -17.99 -5.99
CA TYR A 151 12.88 -18.16 -4.93
C TYR A 151 12.11 -16.87 -4.62
N GLY A 152 12.40 -15.75 -5.26
CA GLY A 152 11.72 -14.47 -5.02
C GLY A 152 11.93 -13.89 -3.63
N VAL A 153 12.99 -14.27 -2.93
CA VAL A 153 13.23 -13.87 -1.54
C VAL A 153 14.34 -12.84 -1.44
N SER A 154 14.00 -11.67 -0.91
CA SER A 154 14.96 -10.62 -0.55
C SER A 154 15.39 -10.74 0.91
N SER A 155 16.60 -10.23 1.22
CA SER A 155 17.12 -10.16 2.59
C SER A 155 17.74 -8.79 2.88
N PHE A 156 19.05 -8.62 2.71
CA PHE A 156 19.74 -7.34 2.94
C PHE A 156 19.59 -6.34 1.80
N PHE A 157 19.35 -6.82 0.58
CA PHE A 157 19.17 -5.98 -0.60
C PHE A 157 17.79 -6.22 -1.19
N ARG A 158 17.10 -5.13 -1.44
CA ARG A 158 15.81 -5.11 -2.11
C ARG A 158 15.89 -4.19 -3.31
N PHE A 159 15.71 -4.75 -4.48
CA PHE A 159 15.71 -4.01 -5.73
C PHE A 159 14.30 -3.90 -6.31
N ILE A 160 14.02 -2.80 -6.99
CA ILE A 160 12.84 -2.63 -7.84
C ILE A 160 13.25 -1.92 -9.14
N VAL A 161 12.52 -2.20 -10.20
CA VAL A 161 12.68 -1.53 -11.49
C VAL A 161 11.50 -0.57 -11.69
N GLU A 162 11.81 0.71 -11.89
CA GLU A 162 10.82 1.77 -12.05
C GLU A 162 11.26 2.74 -13.15
N PRO A 163 10.32 3.49 -13.76
CA PRO A 163 10.68 4.61 -14.60
C PRO A 163 11.61 5.57 -13.86
N GLU A 164 12.70 5.96 -14.53
CA GLU A 164 13.67 6.90 -13.95
C GLU A 164 12.99 8.26 -13.71
N THR A 165 13.20 8.82 -12.56
CA THR A 165 12.40 9.93 -12.05
C THR A 165 12.60 11.25 -12.79
N LYS A 166 13.83 11.50 -13.32
CA LYS A 166 14.11 12.72 -14.11
C LYS A 166 14.03 12.49 -15.63
N ASP A 167 13.98 11.21 -16.03
CA ASP A 167 13.87 10.81 -17.43
C ASP A 167 13.05 9.50 -17.52
N ASN A 168 11.74 9.63 -17.37
CA ASN A 168 10.82 8.49 -17.35
C ASN A 168 10.57 7.84 -18.73
N SER A 169 11.40 8.16 -19.72
CA SER A 169 11.45 7.42 -21.00
C SER A 169 12.18 6.08 -20.89
N LYS A 170 12.93 5.87 -19.82
CA LYS A 170 13.70 4.66 -19.52
C LYS A 170 13.42 4.18 -18.09
N ASN A 171 13.64 2.89 -17.85
CA ASN A 171 13.61 2.31 -16.52
C ASN A 171 14.97 2.49 -15.82
N ALA A 172 14.94 2.53 -14.48
CA ALA A 172 16.13 2.55 -13.65
C ALA A 172 16.00 1.50 -12.53
N LEU A 173 17.14 1.02 -12.06
CA LEU A 173 17.22 0.15 -10.90
C LEU A 173 17.26 0.99 -9.62
N PHE A 174 16.35 0.71 -8.70
CA PHE A 174 16.33 1.32 -7.36
C PHE A 174 16.71 0.27 -6.32
N MET A 175 17.61 0.62 -5.43
CA MET A 175 17.87 -0.12 -4.20
C MET A 175 17.03 0.51 -3.10
N MET A 176 16.04 -0.24 -2.64
CA MET A 176 15.09 0.18 -1.61
C MET A 176 15.60 -0.21 -0.21
N ASN A 177 14.93 0.27 0.83
CA ASN A 177 15.17 -0.17 2.20
C ASN A 177 14.95 -1.69 2.33
N MET A 178 15.65 -2.32 3.25
CA MET A 178 15.45 -3.73 3.60
C MET A 178 14.01 -4.02 4.00
N PHE A 179 13.36 -3.06 4.66
CA PHE A 179 11.98 -3.16 5.13
C PHE A 179 11.11 -2.13 4.44
N THR A 180 9.85 -2.50 4.24
CA THR A 180 8.92 -1.76 3.37
C THR A 180 8.11 -0.68 4.06
N CYS A 181 8.09 -0.61 5.40
CA CYS A 181 7.24 0.35 6.10
C CYS A 181 8.00 1.41 6.91
N GLY A 182 7.51 2.66 6.81
CA GLY A 182 8.09 3.82 7.46
C GLY A 182 8.19 3.71 8.98
N ASN A 183 7.23 3.04 9.63
CA ASN A 183 7.19 2.89 11.08
C ASN A 183 8.03 1.71 11.60
N MET A 184 8.74 0.99 10.74
CA MET A 184 9.57 -0.15 11.17
C MET A 184 10.71 0.28 12.09
N LYS A 185 11.35 1.45 11.83
CA LYS A 185 12.39 1.97 12.72
C LYS A 185 11.86 2.19 14.12
N GLU A 186 10.70 2.86 14.26
CA GLU A 186 10.04 3.11 15.53
C GLU A 186 9.66 1.81 16.24
N ASN A 187 9.10 0.85 15.52
CA ASN A 187 8.75 -0.48 16.05
C ASN A 187 9.97 -1.25 16.56
N PHE A 188 11.13 -1.06 15.92
CA PHE A 188 12.39 -1.65 16.38
C PHE A 188 13.05 -0.89 17.52
N THR A 189 12.95 0.43 17.54
CA THR A 189 13.72 1.28 18.46
C THR A 189 12.93 1.75 19.67
N LYS A 190 11.58 1.83 19.55
CA LYS A 190 10.70 2.35 20.61
C LYS A 190 9.86 1.29 21.30
N THR A 191 9.54 0.16 20.65
CA THR A 191 8.52 -0.79 21.16
C THR A 191 8.99 -2.23 21.40
N ASP A 192 10.22 -2.60 21.13
CA ASP A 192 10.72 -3.98 21.17
C ASP A 192 9.93 -5.01 20.30
N ALA A 193 8.80 -4.61 19.69
CA ALA A 193 7.93 -5.53 18.98
C ALA A 193 8.61 -6.16 17.75
N GLY A 194 9.25 -5.35 16.91
CA GLY A 194 10.01 -5.82 15.76
C GLY A 194 11.21 -6.68 16.14
N ILE A 195 11.89 -6.32 17.23
CA ILE A 195 13.02 -7.08 17.78
C ILE A 195 12.56 -8.47 18.22
N ASN A 196 11.46 -8.55 18.98
CA ASN A 196 10.91 -9.80 19.49
C ASN A 196 10.41 -10.68 18.34
N ASP A 197 9.81 -10.09 17.31
CA ASP A 197 9.33 -10.82 16.14
C ASP A 197 10.51 -11.47 15.38
N ILE A 198 11.52 -10.70 14.97
CA ILE A 198 12.71 -11.26 14.26
C ILE A 198 13.41 -12.31 15.12
N GLY A 199 13.57 -12.06 16.42
CA GLY A 199 14.20 -12.99 17.34
C GLY A 199 13.44 -14.31 17.42
N SER A 200 12.14 -14.24 17.63
CA SER A 200 11.27 -15.42 17.73
C SER A 200 11.24 -16.23 16.44
N ARG A 201 11.13 -15.54 15.31
CA ARG A 201 11.14 -16.14 13.97
C ARG A 201 12.44 -16.90 13.74
N THR A 202 13.58 -16.22 13.92
CA THR A 202 14.90 -16.83 13.71
C THR A 202 15.08 -18.04 14.62
N GLU A 203 14.74 -17.94 15.91
CA GLU A 203 14.85 -19.06 16.84
C GLU A 203 14.01 -20.26 16.41
N ASN A 204 12.77 -20.03 15.96
CA ASN A 204 11.87 -21.09 15.51
C ASN A 204 12.38 -21.78 14.24
N VAL A 205 12.86 -21.01 13.27
CA VAL A 205 13.47 -21.57 12.04
C VAL A 205 14.68 -22.44 12.38
N LEU A 206 15.59 -21.95 13.23
CA LEU A 206 16.77 -22.69 13.62
C LEU A 206 16.42 -23.99 14.36
N LYS A 207 15.40 -23.99 15.22
CA LYS A 207 14.89 -25.21 15.86
C LYS A 207 14.30 -26.20 14.85
N ALA A 208 13.55 -25.70 13.86
CA ALA A 208 13.01 -26.53 12.78
C ALA A 208 14.12 -27.17 11.93
N LEU A 209 15.27 -26.51 11.84
CA LEU A 209 16.49 -27.03 11.22
C LEU A 209 17.33 -27.92 12.18
N ASN A 210 16.76 -28.37 13.32
CA ASN A 210 17.38 -29.21 14.33
C ASN A 210 18.58 -28.57 15.07
N VAL A 211 18.66 -27.23 15.14
CA VAL A 211 19.63 -26.55 16.00
C VAL A 211 19.18 -26.66 17.47
N ASP A 212 20.11 -26.96 18.38
CA ASP A 212 19.81 -27.01 19.81
C ASP A 212 19.15 -25.72 20.30
N LYS A 213 18.20 -25.81 21.23
CA LYS A 213 17.42 -24.67 21.72
C LYS A 213 18.29 -23.52 22.27
N ALA A 214 19.35 -23.85 23.04
CA ALA A 214 20.22 -22.83 23.63
C ALA A 214 21.06 -22.14 22.55
N GLU A 215 21.56 -22.92 21.58
CA GLU A 215 22.29 -22.42 20.43
C GLU A 215 21.37 -21.57 19.52
N ALA A 216 20.15 -22.04 19.20
CA ALA A 216 19.18 -21.31 18.39
C ALA A 216 18.85 -19.95 19.01
N ASN A 217 18.62 -19.88 20.32
CA ASN A 217 18.38 -18.62 21.03
C ASN A 217 19.61 -17.68 20.98
N ALA A 218 20.81 -18.21 21.17
CA ALA A 218 22.03 -17.41 21.09
C ALA A 218 22.26 -16.83 19.68
N ARG A 219 22.01 -17.64 18.63
CA ARG A 219 22.14 -17.23 17.23
C ARG A 219 21.06 -16.21 16.85
N ALA A 220 19.80 -16.41 17.28
CA ALA A 220 18.72 -15.44 17.07
C ALA A 220 19.03 -14.06 17.66
N LYS A 221 19.64 -14.00 18.85
CA LYS A 221 20.12 -12.74 19.45
C LYS A 221 21.19 -12.03 18.61
N ASN A 222 22.05 -12.76 17.93
CA ASN A 222 23.04 -12.18 17.03
C ASN A 222 22.38 -11.59 15.77
N VAL A 223 21.35 -12.26 15.23
CA VAL A 223 20.55 -11.74 14.13
C VAL A 223 19.83 -10.46 14.55
N VAL A 224 19.15 -10.48 15.70
CA VAL A 224 18.47 -9.28 16.25
C VAL A 224 19.45 -8.10 16.37
N ARG A 225 20.63 -8.32 16.93
CA ARG A 225 21.64 -7.25 17.05
C ARG A 225 22.07 -6.70 15.70
N LEU A 226 22.31 -7.60 14.72
CA LEU A 226 22.70 -7.21 13.37
C LEU A 226 21.64 -6.32 12.71
N ILE A 227 20.39 -6.73 12.78
CA ILE A 227 19.27 -6.01 12.15
C ILE A 227 18.97 -4.71 12.91
N TYR A 228 19.02 -4.73 14.23
CA TYR A 228 18.83 -3.53 15.05
C TYR A 228 19.83 -2.42 14.71
N ASP A 229 21.11 -2.77 14.57
CA ASP A 229 22.15 -1.81 14.20
C ASP A 229 21.89 -1.19 12.81
N ILE A 230 21.36 -1.96 11.85
CA ILE A 230 20.99 -1.44 10.52
C ILE A 230 19.78 -0.52 10.62
N MET A 231 18.77 -0.91 11.41
CA MET A 231 17.55 -0.13 11.57
C MET A 231 17.77 1.23 12.25
N LEU A 232 18.73 1.32 13.15
CA LEU A 232 19.07 2.59 13.79
C LEU A 232 19.52 3.67 12.79
N GLU A 233 20.19 3.27 11.72
CA GLU A 233 20.69 4.19 10.68
C GLU A 233 19.71 4.39 9.53
N THR A 234 18.60 3.64 9.48
CA THR A 234 17.55 3.83 8.47
C THR A 234 16.95 5.24 8.61
N ALA A 235 16.68 5.90 7.51
CA ALA A 235 16.05 7.22 7.50
C ALA A 235 14.70 7.20 8.24
N ASP A 236 14.39 8.29 8.94
CA ASP A 236 13.15 8.43 9.69
C ASP A 236 11.94 8.51 8.73
N SER A 237 10.78 8.08 9.19
CA SER A 237 9.54 8.07 8.40
C SER A 237 9.16 9.45 7.85
N ASP A 238 9.47 10.51 8.57
CA ASP A 238 9.21 11.90 8.16
C ASP A 238 9.95 12.29 6.88
N CYS A 239 11.07 11.62 6.58
CA CYS A 239 11.88 11.86 5.40
C CYS A 239 11.35 11.16 4.14
N PHE A 240 10.42 10.20 4.24
CA PHE A 240 9.96 9.42 3.08
C PHE A 240 9.33 10.24 1.96
N ASN A 241 8.88 11.46 2.24
CA ASN A 241 8.38 12.41 1.25
C ASN A 241 9.45 13.35 0.71
N ASP A 242 10.64 13.38 1.33
CA ASP A 242 11.72 14.24 0.89
C ASP A 242 12.50 13.58 -0.24
N TRP A 243 12.16 13.96 -1.46
CA TRP A 243 12.84 13.47 -2.64
C TRP A 243 14.35 13.77 -2.66
N GLY A 244 14.78 14.85 -2.01
CA GLY A 244 16.19 15.18 -1.85
C GLY A 244 16.96 14.14 -1.03
N VAL A 245 16.28 13.46 -0.11
CA VAL A 245 16.85 12.38 0.72
C VAL A 245 16.88 11.05 -0.04
N HIS A 246 15.84 10.75 -0.83
CA HIS A 246 15.61 9.40 -1.39
C HIS A 246 15.99 9.22 -2.86
N TYR A 247 16.31 10.29 -3.56
CA TYR A 247 16.80 10.19 -4.92
C TYR A 247 18.32 10.37 -4.98
N ASN A 248 19.05 9.27 -4.80
CA ASN A 248 20.50 9.27 -4.78
C ASN A 248 21.05 8.40 -5.94
N PRO A 249 21.05 8.93 -7.19
CA PRO A 249 21.62 8.23 -8.31
C PRO A 249 23.12 8.06 -8.12
N ARG A 250 23.63 6.87 -8.40
CA ARG A 250 25.03 6.49 -8.35
C ARG A 250 25.41 5.76 -9.65
N THR A 251 26.54 6.10 -10.19
CA THR A 251 27.22 5.23 -11.15
C THR A 251 27.71 3.96 -10.45
N LYS A 252 27.95 2.90 -11.19
CA LYS A 252 28.49 1.66 -10.62
C LYS A 252 29.84 1.89 -9.90
N GLU A 253 30.66 2.82 -10.37
CA GLU A 253 31.91 3.17 -9.70
C GLU A 253 31.68 3.88 -8.35
N GLU A 254 30.73 4.82 -8.28
CA GLU A 254 30.33 5.43 -7.01
C GLU A 254 29.66 4.44 -6.04
N CYS A 255 29.02 3.39 -6.57
CA CYS A 255 28.52 2.28 -5.75
C CYS A 255 29.65 1.47 -5.12
N LYS A 256 30.81 1.30 -5.80
CA LYS A 256 31.98 0.63 -5.22
C LYS A 256 32.57 1.39 -4.03
N ASP A 257 32.49 2.73 -4.04
CA ASP A 257 32.88 3.55 -2.89
C ASP A 257 31.89 3.35 -1.72
N LEU A 258 30.58 3.34 -1.99
CA LEU A 258 29.53 3.11 -1.01
C LEU A 258 29.61 1.70 -0.40
N PHE A 259 29.86 0.69 -1.23
CA PHE A 259 29.91 -0.73 -0.85
C PHE A 259 31.35 -1.27 -0.88
N SER A 260 32.26 -0.61 -0.17
CA SER A 260 33.68 -0.95 -0.19
C SER A 260 34.03 -2.34 0.39
N ASN A 261 33.10 -2.99 1.11
CA ASN A 261 33.31 -4.31 1.70
C ASN A 261 32.78 -5.46 0.82
N ILE A 262 32.16 -5.14 -0.33
CA ILE A 262 31.55 -6.14 -1.23
C ILE A 262 31.92 -5.84 -2.68
N ASP A 263 31.89 -6.88 -3.50
CA ASP A 263 31.99 -6.74 -4.94
C ASP A 263 30.64 -6.32 -5.54
N VAL A 264 30.55 -5.05 -5.97
CA VAL A 264 29.33 -4.46 -6.56
C VAL A 264 28.98 -5.13 -7.89
N ASP A 265 29.97 -5.54 -8.68
CA ASP A 265 29.72 -6.27 -9.93
C ASP A 265 29.09 -7.64 -9.63
N ASN A 266 29.60 -8.35 -8.61
CA ASN A 266 29.00 -9.59 -8.13
C ASN A 266 27.59 -9.35 -7.55
N LEU A 267 27.39 -8.30 -6.77
CA LEU A 267 26.06 -7.94 -6.23
C LEU A 267 25.03 -7.79 -7.36
N LEU A 268 25.28 -6.90 -8.32
CA LEU A 268 24.32 -6.63 -9.38
C LEU A 268 24.07 -7.84 -10.27
N THR A 269 25.14 -8.52 -10.70
CA THR A 269 25.02 -9.67 -11.62
C THR A 269 24.36 -10.88 -10.97
N SER A 270 24.62 -11.15 -9.68
CA SER A 270 23.98 -12.26 -8.96
C SER A 270 22.48 -12.04 -8.78
N PHE A 271 22.03 -10.77 -8.64
CA PHE A 271 20.61 -10.41 -8.62
C PHE A 271 19.97 -10.34 -10.03
N GLY A 272 20.73 -10.55 -11.09
CA GLY A 272 20.25 -10.57 -12.47
C GLY A 272 20.25 -9.21 -13.16
N PHE A 273 20.85 -8.18 -12.56
CA PHE A 273 20.87 -6.84 -13.12
C PHE A 273 22.18 -6.55 -13.86
N ASN A 274 22.03 -6.08 -15.10
CA ASN A 274 23.14 -5.57 -15.90
C ASN A 274 22.93 -4.08 -16.14
N THR A 275 23.51 -3.26 -15.27
CA THR A 275 23.38 -1.80 -15.31
C THR A 275 24.65 -1.12 -14.83
N ASP A 276 24.89 0.10 -15.32
CA ASP A 276 26.00 0.95 -14.90
C ASP A 276 25.59 2.03 -13.90
N SER A 277 24.33 2.00 -13.44
CA SER A 277 23.79 2.96 -12.47
C SER A 277 22.77 2.33 -11.55
N LEU A 278 22.66 2.88 -10.36
CA LEU A 278 21.75 2.47 -9.29
C LEU A 278 21.22 3.73 -8.57
N ILE A 279 19.94 3.79 -8.28
CA ILE A 279 19.37 4.82 -7.41
C ILE A 279 19.23 4.25 -6.01
N VAL A 280 20.00 4.78 -5.06
CA VAL A 280 19.97 4.33 -3.66
C VAL A 280 18.92 5.14 -2.91
N PHE A 281 17.89 4.46 -2.40
CA PHE A 281 16.78 5.12 -1.70
C PHE A 281 17.20 5.65 -0.33
N ASP A 282 17.98 4.87 0.44
CA ASP A 282 18.41 5.20 1.80
C ASP A 282 19.93 4.98 1.91
N VAL A 283 20.69 6.05 1.75
CA VAL A 283 22.16 6.00 1.79
C VAL A 283 22.68 5.61 3.19
N PRO A 284 22.21 6.20 4.31
CA PRO A 284 22.64 5.78 5.65
C PRO A 284 22.42 4.29 5.92
N GLN A 285 21.27 3.73 5.53
CA GLN A 285 21.03 2.29 5.66
C GLN A 285 21.99 1.47 4.81
N ALA A 286 22.22 1.88 3.55
CA ALA A 286 23.15 1.21 2.65
C ALA A 286 24.58 1.20 3.20
N GLU A 287 25.05 2.32 3.78
CA GLU A 287 26.36 2.43 4.44
C GLU A 287 26.45 1.49 5.64
N MET A 288 25.39 1.39 6.46
CA MET A 288 25.37 0.48 7.60
C MET A 288 25.34 -0.98 7.16
N ILE A 289 24.57 -1.32 6.12
CA ILE A 289 24.59 -2.66 5.52
C ILE A 289 26.03 -2.99 5.10
N ASN A 290 26.70 -2.12 4.34
CA ASN A 290 28.11 -2.32 3.95
C ASN A 290 29.03 -2.53 5.15
N LYS A 291 28.86 -1.73 6.21
CA LYS A 291 29.66 -1.85 7.45
C LYS A 291 29.48 -3.20 8.16
N LYS A 292 28.28 -3.80 8.03
CA LYS A 292 27.92 -5.09 8.65
C LYS A 292 28.27 -6.30 7.80
N LEU A 293 28.41 -6.15 6.46
CA LEU A 293 28.77 -7.20 5.53
C LEU A 293 30.28 -7.56 5.67
N LYS A 294 30.58 -8.28 6.74
CA LYS A 294 31.93 -8.76 7.10
C LYS A 294 31.87 -10.21 7.56
N ASN A 295 32.97 -10.94 7.34
CA ASN A 295 33.04 -12.37 7.69
C ASN A 295 32.79 -12.64 9.18
N GLU A 296 33.05 -11.70 10.08
CA GLU A 296 32.69 -11.81 11.50
C GLU A 296 31.19 -11.93 11.76
N ASN A 297 30.35 -11.40 10.87
CA ASN A 297 28.90 -11.45 10.94
C ASN A 297 28.29 -12.54 10.04
N LEU A 298 29.11 -13.30 9.29
CA LEU A 298 28.67 -14.24 8.27
C LEU A 298 27.57 -15.18 8.80
N ARG A 299 27.75 -15.75 9.99
CA ARG A 299 26.76 -16.68 10.55
C ARG A 299 25.44 -16.00 10.85
N ALA A 300 25.44 -14.80 11.42
CA ALA A 300 24.21 -14.06 11.69
C ALA A 300 23.49 -13.68 10.40
N MET A 301 24.23 -13.34 9.34
CA MET A 301 23.64 -13.05 8.01
C MET A 301 23.03 -14.31 7.38
N GLN A 302 23.70 -15.48 7.47
CA GLN A 302 23.13 -16.75 7.05
C GLN A 302 21.83 -17.09 7.77
N ASP A 303 21.82 -16.93 9.11
CA ASP A 303 20.64 -17.20 9.94
C ASP A 303 19.48 -16.27 9.62
N TYR A 304 19.76 -15.00 9.31
CA TYR A 304 18.74 -14.06 8.84
C TYR A 304 18.16 -14.47 7.47
N MET A 305 19.00 -14.86 6.52
CA MET A 305 18.55 -15.34 5.22
C MET A 305 17.72 -16.62 5.32
N LEU A 306 18.12 -17.58 6.18
CA LEU A 306 17.33 -18.78 6.47
C LEU A 306 15.95 -18.40 7.02
N SER A 307 15.90 -17.39 7.89
CA SER A 307 14.63 -16.88 8.41
C SER A 307 13.77 -16.26 7.32
N CYS A 308 14.33 -15.39 6.46
CA CYS A 308 13.61 -14.80 5.34
C CYS A 308 13.03 -15.87 4.41
N LEU A 309 13.85 -16.86 4.03
CA LEU A 309 13.41 -17.95 3.15
C LEU A 309 12.29 -18.79 3.77
N ALA A 310 12.43 -19.18 5.03
CA ALA A 310 11.43 -20.00 5.72
C ALA A 310 10.11 -19.24 5.95
N PHE A 311 10.20 -17.94 6.23
CA PHE A 311 9.01 -17.10 6.41
C PHE A 311 8.24 -16.89 5.13
N GLU A 312 8.93 -16.66 4.03
CA GLU A 312 8.31 -16.44 2.72
C GLU A 312 7.46 -17.64 2.28
N TYR A 313 7.82 -18.83 2.72
CA TYR A 313 7.13 -20.07 2.36
C TYR A 313 6.39 -20.75 3.54
N ALA A 314 6.24 -20.06 4.67
CA ALA A 314 5.68 -20.64 5.89
C ALA A 314 4.31 -21.31 5.68
N ASP A 315 3.42 -20.67 4.91
CA ASP A 315 2.06 -21.15 4.64
C ASP A 315 2.02 -22.35 3.69
N THR A 316 3.09 -22.59 2.94
CA THR A 316 3.21 -23.75 2.05
C THR A 316 3.77 -24.99 2.75
N LEU A 317 4.49 -24.77 3.87
CA LEU A 317 5.11 -25.85 4.64
C LEU A 317 4.08 -26.66 5.42
N PRO A 318 4.39 -27.93 5.80
CA PRO A 318 3.50 -28.73 6.61
C PRO A 318 3.11 -28.04 7.93
N PRO A 319 1.84 -28.15 8.36
CA PRO A 319 1.43 -27.66 9.65
C PRO A 319 2.29 -28.27 10.77
N GLY A 320 2.92 -27.46 11.57
CA GLY A 320 3.81 -27.93 12.66
C GLY A 320 5.30 -27.95 12.34
N PHE A 321 5.72 -27.83 11.08
CA PHE A 321 7.15 -27.73 10.72
C PHE A 321 7.81 -26.51 11.39
N MET A 322 7.09 -25.42 11.53
CA MET A 322 7.56 -24.15 12.10
C MET A 322 7.04 -23.89 13.53
N GLY A 323 6.69 -24.94 14.29
CA GLY A 323 6.33 -24.80 15.71
C GLY A 323 5.11 -23.95 15.98
N GLY A 324 4.13 -23.91 15.06
CA GLY A 324 2.89 -23.14 15.21
C GLY A 324 2.87 -21.80 14.48
N LEU A 325 3.81 -21.54 13.58
CA LEU A 325 3.72 -20.40 12.65
C LEU A 325 2.57 -20.58 11.65
N SER A 326 2.22 -21.81 11.29
CA SER A 326 0.96 -22.13 10.61
C SER A 326 -0.14 -22.28 11.67
N LYS A 327 -0.88 -21.21 11.94
CA LYS A 327 -1.97 -21.17 12.94
C LYS A 327 -3.31 -21.70 12.43
N ALA A 328 -3.37 -22.33 11.26
CA ALA A 328 -4.61 -22.91 10.78
C ALA A 328 -5.10 -23.99 11.75
N LYS A 329 -6.12 -23.68 12.55
CA LYS A 329 -6.93 -24.70 13.21
C LYS A 329 -7.60 -25.52 12.11
N ALA A 330 -7.75 -26.82 12.31
CA ALA A 330 -8.36 -27.72 11.33
C ALA A 330 -9.74 -27.23 10.81
N ASP A 331 -10.48 -26.49 11.64
CA ASP A 331 -11.80 -25.96 11.31
C ASP A 331 -11.81 -24.78 10.32
N ASP A 332 -10.64 -24.13 10.08
CA ASP A 332 -10.50 -22.96 9.22
C ASP A 332 -9.66 -23.21 7.95
N THR A 333 -9.32 -24.47 7.66
CA THR A 333 -8.39 -24.81 6.56
C THR A 333 -8.90 -24.33 5.21
N ASP A 334 -10.20 -24.46 4.93
CA ASP A 334 -10.83 -23.98 3.70
C ASP A 334 -10.66 -22.46 3.52
N LYS A 335 -11.00 -21.71 4.56
CA LYS A 335 -10.83 -20.24 4.55
C LYS A 335 -9.39 -19.84 4.30
N HIS A 336 -8.43 -20.46 4.99
CA HIS A 336 -7.00 -20.19 4.80
C HIS A 336 -6.52 -20.59 3.41
N ALA A 337 -7.02 -21.72 2.86
CA ALA A 337 -6.71 -22.13 1.49
C ALA A 337 -7.16 -21.08 0.47
N LYS A 338 -8.36 -20.53 0.62
CA LYS A 338 -8.91 -19.47 -0.24
C LYS A 338 -8.11 -18.19 -0.11
N GLN A 339 -7.83 -17.77 1.12
CA GLN A 339 -7.03 -16.56 1.39
C GLN A 339 -5.60 -16.69 0.83
N TYR A 340 -4.95 -17.85 1.05
CA TYR A 340 -3.63 -18.10 0.50
C TYR A 340 -3.63 -18.11 -1.03
N THR A 341 -4.62 -18.76 -1.64
CA THR A 341 -4.76 -18.80 -3.11
C THR A 341 -4.92 -17.40 -3.68
N ALA A 342 -5.80 -16.59 -3.09
CA ALA A 342 -6.01 -15.20 -3.50
C ALA A 342 -4.76 -14.32 -3.30
N ALA A 343 -3.98 -14.55 -2.23
CA ALA A 343 -2.76 -13.80 -1.95
C ALA A 343 -1.58 -14.21 -2.85
N LEU A 344 -1.43 -15.50 -3.15
CA LEU A 344 -0.36 -15.99 -4.02
C LEU A 344 -0.58 -15.58 -5.48
N LEU A 345 -1.84 -15.66 -5.94
CA LEU A 345 -2.27 -15.40 -7.31
C LEU A 345 -3.10 -14.11 -7.38
N ASP A 346 -2.66 -13.08 -6.65
CA ASP A 346 -3.38 -11.82 -6.46
C ASP A 346 -3.70 -11.10 -7.78
N GLU A 347 -2.76 -11.09 -8.71
CA GLU A 347 -2.96 -10.52 -10.03
C GLU A 347 -3.89 -11.41 -10.88
N GLU A 348 -3.66 -12.72 -10.92
CA GLU A 348 -4.43 -13.68 -11.72
C GLU A 348 -5.91 -13.70 -11.34
N ILE A 349 -6.21 -13.81 -10.03
CA ILE A 349 -7.59 -13.78 -9.54
C ILE A 349 -8.18 -12.38 -9.69
N GLY A 350 -7.36 -11.35 -9.51
CA GLY A 350 -7.74 -9.96 -9.73
C GLY A 350 -8.16 -9.68 -11.17
N GLN A 351 -7.44 -10.22 -12.15
CA GLN A 351 -7.82 -10.11 -13.57
C GLN A 351 -9.17 -10.76 -13.85
N LEU A 352 -9.44 -11.92 -13.26
CA LEU A 352 -10.74 -12.60 -13.41
C LEU A 352 -11.86 -11.81 -12.70
N TYR A 353 -11.59 -11.32 -11.48
CA TYR A 353 -12.50 -10.43 -10.75
C TYR A 353 -12.82 -9.17 -11.57
N GLY A 354 -11.79 -8.51 -12.09
CA GLY A 354 -11.96 -7.32 -12.91
C GLY A 354 -12.83 -7.55 -14.16
N ARG A 355 -12.69 -8.70 -14.82
CA ARG A 355 -13.55 -9.07 -15.97
C ARG A 355 -15.02 -9.24 -15.58
N GLU A 356 -15.31 -9.75 -14.38
CA GLU A 356 -16.69 -9.94 -13.91
C GLU A 356 -17.31 -8.63 -13.39
N ILE A 357 -16.53 -7.75 -12.70
CA ILE A 357 -17.01 -6.48 -12.14
C ILE A 357 -17.11 -5.38 -13.20
N CYS A 358 -16.10 -5.22 -14.04
CA CYS A 358 -16.00 -4.13 -15.01
C CYS A 358 -16.80 -4.44 -16.27
N THR A 359 -18.11 -4.64 -16.12
CA THR A 359 -19.03 -4.82 -17.25
C THR A 359 -19.06 -3.56 -18.12
N ASP A 360 -19.52 -3.69 -19.39
CA ASP A 360 -19.63 -2.55 -20.30
C ASP A 360 -20.50 -1.42 -19.71
N GLU A 361 -21.53 -1.75 -18.95
CA GLU A 361 -22.41 -0.78 -18.29
C GLU A 361 -21.69 -0.04 -17.16
N VAL A 362 -20.96 -0.76 -16.29
CA VAL A 362 -20.16 -0.18 -15.21
C VAL A 362 -19.08 0.71 -15.80
N MET A 363 -18.31 0.21 -16.76
CA MET A 363 -17.23 0.97 -17.41
C MET A 363 -17.75 2.22 -18.10
N SER A 364 -18.88 2.14 -18.82
CA SER A 364 -19.48 3.32 -19.44
C SER A 364 -19.86 4.40 -18.44
N ALA A 365 -20.46 4.02 -17.30
CA ALA A 365 -20.84 4.97 -16.25
C ALA A 365 -19.60 5.60 -15.57
N VAL A 366 -18.59 4.79 -15.26
CA VAL A 366 -17.33 5.22 -14.65
C VAL A 366 -16.56 6.16 -15.59
N GLU A 367 -16.40 5.83 -16.87
CA GLU A 367 -15.71 6.66 -17.85
C GLU A 367 -16.39 8.02 -18.08
N ILE A 368 -17.73 8.07 -18.03
CA ILE A 368 -18.48 9.33 -18.09
C ILE A 368 -18.14 10.17 -16.85
N MET A 369 -18.18 9.58 -15.67
CA MET A 369 -17.88 10.27 -14.42
C MET A 369 -16.44 10.79 -14.38
N VAL A 370 -15.47 10.00 -14.80
CA VAL A 370 -14.06 10.40 -14.93
C VAL A 370 -13.90 11.61 -15.85
N ARG A 371 -14.57 11.61 -17.01
CA ARG A 371 -14.56 12.75 -17.95
C ARG A 371 -15.22 14.00 -17.35
N ASP A 372 -16.34 13.84 -16.64
CA ASP A 372 -17.01 14.97 -15.98
C ASP A 372 -16.06 15.59 -14.92
N ILE A 373 -15.39 14.75 -14.10
CA ILE A 373 -14.42 15.18 -13.10
C ILE A 373 -13.21 15.90 -13.75
N GLN A 374 -12.64 15.34 -14.82
CA GLN A 374 -11.55 16.02 -15.56
C GLN A 374 -12.01 17.37 -16.14
N GLY A 375 -13.24 17.44 -16.67
CA GLY A 375 -13.84 18.68 -17.16
C GLY A 375 -13.95 19.73 -16.07
N SER A 376 -14.46 19.33 -14.91
CA SER A 376 -14.60 20.21 -13.75
C SER A 376 -13.23 20.73 -13.23
N LEU A 377 -12.25 19.83 -13.10
CA LEU A 377 -10.91 20.22 -12.65
C LEU A 377 -10.25 21.20 -13.65
N ARG A 378 -10.48 21.00 -14.95
CA ARG A 378 -10.04 21.92 -16.00
C ARG A 378 -10.64 23.32 -15.83
N GLU A 379 -11.94 23.43 -15.54
CA GLU A 379 -12.61 24.70 -15.27
C GLU A 379 -12.01 25.37 -14.04
N LEU A 380 -11.84 24.65 -12.93
CA LEU A 380 -11.24 25.18 -11.69
C LEU A 380 -9.81 25.70 -11.91
N ILE A 381 -8.97 25.00 -12.66
CA ILE A 381 -7.62 25.46 -13.03
C ILE A 381 -7.70 26.74 -13.86
N ASN A 382 -8.60 26.82 -14.85
CA ASN A 382 -8.77 28.01 -15.67
C ASN A 382 -9.24 29.23 -14.86
N ASP A 383 -10.12 29.03 -13.89
CA ASP A 383 -10.71 30.08 -13.08
C ASP A 383 -9.82 30.48 -11.89
N CYS A 384 -8.76 29.73 -11.59
CA CYS A 384 -7.85 30.02 -10.49
C CYS A 384 -7.06 31.33 -10.71
N ASP A 385 -7.48 32.41 -10.07
CA ASP A 385 -6.84 33.76 -10.22
C ASP A 385 -5.40 33.82 -9.69
N ARG A 386 -4.99 32.89 -8.88
CA ARG A 386 -3.65 32.84 -8.27
C ARG A 386 -2.57 32.33 -9.23
N LEU A 387 -2.95 31.74 -10.35
CA LEU A 387 -2.03 31.18 -11.34
C LEU A 387 -1.93 32.09 -12.56
N SER A 388 -0.71 32.34 -13.00
CA SER A 388 -0.48 33.02 -14.29
C SER A 388 -0.99 32.15 -15.45
N LYS A 389 -1.24 32.78 -16.59
CA LYS A 389 -1.65 32.07 -17.80
C LYS A 389 -0.70 30.93 -18.18
N ASN A 390 0.61 31.14 -18.05
CA ASN A 390 1.61 30.12 -18.38
C ASN A 390 1.52 28.91 -17.47
N SER A 391 1.33 29.08 -16.15
CA SER A 391 1.19 27.98 -15.21
C SER A 391 -0.14 27.25 -15.38
N LYS A 392 -1.24 27.96 -15.69
CA LYS A 392 -2.50 27.33 -16.08
C LYS A 392 -2.33 26.42 -17.30
N GLU A 393 -1.68 26.92 -18.38
CA GLU A 393 -1.41 26.11 -19.57
C GLU A 393 -0.61 24.82 -19.24
N LYS A 394 0.37 24.92 -18.34
CA LYS A 394 1.16 23.75 -17.89
C LYS A 394 0.33 22.77 -17.06
N PHE A 395 -0.48 23.26 -16.13
CA PHE A 395 -1.36 22.42 -15.32
C PHE A 395 -2.40 21.70 -16.19
N LEU A 396 -2.98 22.41 -17.16
CA LEU A 396 -3.89 21.83 -18.12
C LEU A 396 -3.21 20.75 -18.98
N LEU A 397 -2.00 21.01 -19.44
CA LEU A 397 -1.21 20.02 -20.18
C LEU A 397 -0.93 18.77 -19.33
N LYS A 398 -0.65 18.96 -18.03
CA LYS A 398 -0.45 17.83 -17.09
C LYS A 398 -1.73 17.02 -16.92
N LEU A 399 -2.88 17.67 -16.82
CA LEU A 399 -4.19 17.01 -16.76
C LEU A 399 -4.51 16.28 -18.08
N ASP A 400 -4.16 16.86 -19.24
CA ASP A 400 -4.38 16.25 -20.55
C ASP A 400 -3.50 15.03 -20.80
N ASN A 401 -2.27 15.06 -20.30
CA ASN A 401 -1.29 13.98 -20.42
C ASN A 401 -1.41 12.92 -19.33
N MET A 402 -2.34 13.07 -18.38
CA MET A 402 -2.59 12.10 -17.31
C MET A 402 -3.12 10.81 -17.90
N ILE A 403 -2.47 9.70 -17.56
CA ILE A 403 -2.95 8.37 -17.89
C ILE A 403 -3.88 7.89 -16.76
N ILE A 404 -4.99 7.27 -17.13
CA ILE A 404 -5.96 6.76 -16.16
C ILE A 404 -6.22 5.29 -16.45
N ASN A 405 -5.69 4.43 -15.58
CA ASN A 405 -5.93 3.00 -15.57
C ASN A 405 -7.18 2.70 -14.75
N LEU A 406 -8.20 2.08 -15.36
CA LEU A 406 -9.47 1.77 -14.73
C LEU A 406 -9.75 0.27 -14.74
N GLY A 407 -10.06 -0.28 -13.57
CA GLY A 407 -10.49 -1.66 -13.39
C GLY A 407 -9.35 -2.67 -13.39
N TYR A 408 -8.99 -3.19 -14.54
CA TYR A 408 -7.97 -4.24 -14.68
C TYR A 408 -7.18 -4.10 -16.00
N ASN A 409 -6.01 -4.74 -16.05
CA ASN A 409 -5.16 -4.73 -17.24
C ASN A 409 -5.64 -5.79 -18.27
N LYS A 410 -6.30 -5.35 -19.34
CA LYS A 410 -6.82 -6.24 -20.38
C LYS A 410 -5.72 -7.00 -21.15
N ASP A 411 -4.49 -6.48 -21.15
CA ASP A 411 -3.33 -7.05 -21.82
C ASP A 411 -2.45 -7.89 -20.88
N TYR A 412 -2.92 -8.15 -19.64
CA TYR A 412 -2.15 -8.93 -18.67
C TYR A 412 -1.91 -10.37 -19.14
N VAL A 413 -0.66 -10.79 -19.00
CA VAL A 413 -0.22 -12.17 -19.21
C VAL A 413 0.56 -12.60 -17.97
N SER A 414 0.16 -13.72 -17.35
CA SER A 414 0.88 -14.25 -16.18
C SER A 414 2.32 -14.61 -16.54
N PRO A 415 3.32 -14.15 -15.77
CA PRO A 415 4.73 -14.41 -16.04
C PRO A 415 5.19 -15.81 -15.59
N PHE A 416 4.27 -16.66 -15.15
CA PHE A 416 4.55 -18.01 -14.67
C PHE A 416 3.41 -18.96 -15.01
N THR A 417 3.60 -20.22 -14.70
CA THR A 417 2.57 -21.27 -14.81
C THR A 417 2.54 -22.11 -13.55
N ILE A 418 1.37 -22.64 -13.21
CA ILE A 418 1.17 -23.61 -12.13
C ILE A 418 1.20 -25.02 -12.71
N THR A 419 1.98 -25.90 -12.09
CA THR A 419 2.01 -27.33 -12.44
C THR A 419 0.93 -28.04 -11.63
N SER A 420 0.06 -28.79 -12.33
CA SER A 420 -1.00 -29.56 -11.66
C SER A 420 -0.43 -30.70 -10.80
N THR A 421 -1.22 -31.16 -9.85
CA THR A 421 -0.85 -32.34 -9.04
C THR A 421 -0.65 -33.58 -9.90
N GLU A 422 -1.45 -33.74 -10.96
CA GLU A 422 -1.34 -34.86 -11.92
C GLU A 422 -0.02 -34.82 -12.68
N ASP A 423 0.49 -33.63 -12.99
CA ASP A 423 1.79 -33.43 -13.67
C ASP A 423 2.98 -33.37 -12.68
N GLY A 424 2.74 -33.67 -11.38
CA GLY A 424 3.77 -33.75 -10.34
C GLY A 424 4.06 -32.44 -9.62
N GLY A 425 3.23 -31.42 -9.79
CA GLY A 425 3.34 -30.15 -9.05
C GLY A 425 3.01 -30.31 -7.56
N SER A 426 3.53 -29.40 -6.75
CA SER A 426 3.20 -29.28 -5.32
C SER A 426 3.00 -27.81 -4.96
N LEU A 427 2.26 -27.53 -3.88
CA LEU A 427 2.02 -26.17 -3.41
C LEU A 427 3.31 -25.37 -3.28
N LEU A 428 4.33 -25.93 -2.62
CA LEU A 428 5.61 -25.25 -2.43
C LEU A 428 6.37 -25.03 -3.74
N SER A 429 6.43 -26.02 -4.63
CA SER A 429 7.11 -25.83 -5.92
C SER A 429 6.43 -24.78 -6.81
N ASN A 430 5.10 -24.72 -6.76
CA ASN A 430 4.33 -23.72 -7.48
C ASN A 430 4.47 -22.32 -6.87
N ALA A 431 4.47 -22.19 -5.55
CA ALA A 431 4.74 -20.91 -4.88
C ALA A 431 6.13 -20.36 -5.26
N ILE A 432 7.15 -21.24 -5.34
CA ILE A 432 8.49 -20.87 -5.84
C ILE A 432 8.41 -20.41 -7.30
N ALA A 433 7.69 -21.13 -8.16
CA ALA A 433 7.53 -20.76 -9.57
C ALA A 433 6.86 -19.39 -9.73
N VAL A 434 5.79 -19.11 -8.98
CA VAL A 434 5.10 -17.81 -8.96
C VAL A 434 6.07 -16.70 -8.59
N LYS A 435 6.74 -16.81 -7.45
CA LYS A 435 7.63 -15.75 -6.94
C LYS A 435 8.83 -15.53 -7.85
N SER A 436 9.48 -16.62 -8.31
CA SER A 436 10.60 -16.50 -9.25
C SER A 436 10.17 -15.96 -10.61
N GLY A 437 8.95 -16.28 -11.07
CA GLY A 437 8.38 -15.75 -12.31
C GLY A 437 8.16 -14.24 -12.23
N LYS A 438 7.53 -13.75 -11.15
CA LYS A 438 7.34 -12.32 -10.88
C LYS A 438 8.68 -11.56 -10.85
N VAL A 439 9.68 -12.08 -10.15
CA VAL A 439 11.03 -11.48 -10.08
C VAL A 439 11.70 -11.43 -11.46
N LYS A 440 11.67 -12.51 -12.24
CA LYS A 440 12.26 -12.55 -13.58
C LYS A 440 11.59 -11.57 -14.54
N ALA A 441 10.26 -11.44 -14.46
CA ALA A 441 9.52 -10.46 -15.21
C ALA A 441 9.98 -9.03 -14.84
N GLU A 442 10.09 -8.72 -13.55
CA GLU A 442 10.58 -7.42 -13.09
C GLU A 442 12.02 -7.13 -13.56
N ILE A 443 12.93 -8.08 -13.43
CA ILE A 443 14.32 -7.91 -13.90
C ILE A 443 14.35 -7.60 -15.41
N SER A 444 13.50 -8.27 -16.21
CA SER A 444 13.47 -8.06 -17.66
C SER A 444 13.09 -6.64 -18.06
N THR A 445 12.23 -5.97 -17.26
CA THR A 445 11.76 -4.61 -17.56
C THR A 445 12.85 -3.55 -17.50
N LEU A 446 13.98 -3.81 -16.82
CA LEU A 446 15.07 -2.84 -16.68
C LEU A 446 15.60 -2.34 -18.04
N ASN A 447 15.66 -3.24 -19.02
CA ASN A 447 16.18 -2.93 -20.36
C ASN A 447 15.08 -2.63 -21.38
N GLU A 448 13.82 -2.59 -20.95
CA GLU A 448 12.68 -2.24 -21.78
C GLU A 448 12.43 -0.73 -21.76
N LYS A 449 11.69 -0.25 -22.74
CA LYS A 449 11.20 1.13 -22.71
C LYS A 449 10.23 1.29 -21.55
N ALA A 450 10.42 2.31 -20.74
CA ALA A 450 9.51 2.60 -19.64
C ALA A 450 8.09 2.86 -20.15
N SER A 451 7.10 2.30 -19.45
CA SER A 451 5.69 2.52 -19.72
C SER A 451 5.08 3.42 -18.67
N ARG A 452 4.57 4.59 -19.09
CA ARG A 452 3.85 5.49 -18.20
C ARG A 452 2.53 4.92 -17.71
N GLY A 453 1.89 4.03 -18.48
CA GLY A 453 0.64 3.36 -18.16
C GLY A 453 0.81 2.00 -17.46
N HIS A 454 1.99 1.73 -16.88
CA HIS A 454 2.21 0.49 -16.14
C HIS A 454 1.25 0.39 -14.94
N TRP A 455 0.58 -0.76 -14.79
CA TRP A 455 -0.29 -1.06 -13.66
C TRP A 455 0.56 -1.32 -12.42
N ASN A 456 0.30 -0.58 -11.36
CA ASN A 456 1.05 -0.64 -10.12
C ASN A 456 0.24 -1.19 -8.94
N MET A 457 -0.98 -1.65 -9.22
CA MET A 457 -1.89 -2.29 -8.27
C MET A 457 -2.64 -3.42 -8.95
N THR A 458 -2.93 -4.46 -8.20
CA THR A 458 -3.80 -5.54 -8.68
C THR A 458 -5.26 -5.07 -8.69
N PRO A 459 -6.13 -5.67 -9.52
CA PRO A 459 -7.54 -5.27 -9.58
C PRO A 459 -8.33 -5.44 -8.29
N ILE A 460 -7.83 -6.23 -7.34
CA ILE A 460 -8.43 -6.48 -6.02
C ILE A 460 -7.78 -5.65 -4.89
N THR A 461 -6.89 -4.73 -5.21
CA THR A 461 -6.30 -3.84 -4.21
C THR A 461 -7.31 -2.79 -3.77
N VAL A 462 -7.77 -2.84 -2.52
CA VAL A 462 -8.68 -1.84 -1.94
C VAL A 462 -7.92 -0.55 -1.68
N ASN A 463 -7.60 0.15 -2.72
CA ASN A 463 -6.94 1.46 -2.76
C ASN A 463 -7.06 2.04 -4.17
N ALA A 464 -6.66 3.32 -4.32
CA ALA A 464 -6.40 3.96 -5.60
C ALA A 464 -5.07 4.72 -5.49
N VAL A 465 -4.43 5.09 -6.60
CA VAL A 465 -3.16 5.81 -6.53
C VAL A 465 -2.92 6.70 -7.75
N TYR A 466 -2.43 7.91 -7.49
CA TYR A 466 -1.71 8.70 -8.46
C TYR A 466 -0.19 8.45 -8.34
N ASN A 467 0.46 8.06 -9.43
CA ASN A 467 1.92 7.94 -9.49
C ASN A 467 2.51 9.18 -10.18
N PRO A 468 3.16 10.09 -9.43
CA PRO A 468 3.68 11.33 -9.99
C PRO A 468 4.82 11.11 -10.99
N THR A 469 5.62 10.02 -10.88
CA THR A 469 6.78 9.78 -11.74
C THR A 469 6.41 9.42 -13.18
N VAL A 470 5.16 9.11 -13.42
CA VAL A 470 4.61 8.76 -14.75
C VAL A 470 3.34 9.53 -15.10
N ASN A 471 2.86 10.41 -14.21
CA ASN A 471 1.60 11.13 -14.33
C ASN A 471 0.43 10.18 -14.65
N CYS A 472 0.25 9.16 -13.82
CA CYS A 472 -0.72 8.10 -14.03
C CYS A 472 -1.56 7.83 -12.78
N ILE A 473 -2.87 7.68 -12.95
CA ILE A 473 -3.79 7.19 -11.92
C ILE A 473 -4.10 5.72 -12.18
N THR A 474 -4.20 4.92 -11.13
CA THR A 474 -4.72 3.56 -11.18
C THR A 474 -5.86 3.42 -10.19
N ILE A 475 -7.05 3.06 -10.70
CA ILE A 475 -8.26 2.77 -9.93
C ILE A 475 -8.61 1.29 -10.13
N PRO A 476 -8.29 0.41 -9.18
CA PRO A 476 -8.59 -1.03 -9.25
C PRO A 476 -10.08 -1.35 -9.35
N ALA A 477 -10.41 -2.51 -9.91
CA ALA A 477 -11.79 -2.96 -10.15
C ALA A 477 -12.62 -3.04 -8.85
N VAL A 478 -12.01 -3.34 -7.72
CA VAL A 478 -12.69 -3.40 -6.42
C VAL A 478 -13.39 -2.09 -6.06
N ASN A 479 -12.88 -0.94 -6.49
CA ASN A 479 -13.52 0.35 -6.29
C ASN A 479 -14.75 0.56 -7.19
N MET A 480 -14.95 -0.28 -8.20
CA MET A 480 -16.09 -0.25 -9.12
C MET A 480 -17.17 -1.28 -8.77
N ALA A 481 -17.01 -1.98 -7.64
CA ALA A 481 -17.96 -2.93 -7.09
C ALA A 481 -18.77 -2.30 -5.93
N GLU A 482 -19.95 -2.90 -5.62
CA GLU A 482 -20.67 -2.55 -4.38
C GLU A 482 -19.82 -2.94 -3.15
N PRO A 483 -19.80 -2.10 -2.09
CA PRO A 483 -20.62 -0.90 -1.90
C PRO A 483 -20.01 0.40 -2.47
N ALA A 484 -18.77 0.40 -2.97
CA ALA A 484 -18.07 1.62 -3.38
C ALA A 484 -18.69 2.29 -4.62
N PHE A 485 -19.19 1.49 -5.56
CA PHE A 485 -19.92 1.96 -6.73
C PHE A 485 -21.13 1.06 -7.03
N SER A 486 -22.27 1.66 -7.40
CA SER A 486 -23.48 0.89 -7.74
C SER A 486 -24.30 1.58 -8.82
N LEU A 487 -24.64 0.85 -9.89
CA LEU A 487 -25.58 1.32 -10.92
C LEU A 487 -27.02 1.54 -10.38
N LYS A 488 -27.34 1.05 -9.17
CA LYS A 488 -28.63 1.24 -8.50
C LYS A 488 -28.72 2.56 -7.73
N LYS A 489 -27.59 3.17 -7.42
CA LYS A 489 -27.49 4.47 -6.76
C LYS A 489 -27.54 5.59 -7.78
N SER A 490 -27.89 6.79 -7.35
CA SER A 490 -27.90 7.95 -8.23
C SER A 490 -26.47 8.29 -8.73
N LYS A 491 -26.40 9.02 -9.84
CA LYS A 491 -25.13 9.56 -10.36
C LYS A 491 -24.43 10.40 -9.28
N TYR A 492 -25.16 11.22 -8.54
CA TYR A 492 -24.61 12.17 -7.59
C TYR A 492 -24.13 11.52 -6.30
N TYR A 493 -24.83 10.48 -5.83
CA TYR A 493 -24.34 9.66 -4.73
C TYR A 493 -23.02 8.95 -5.11
N ASN A 494 -22.99 8.28 -6.29
CA ASN A 494 -21.76 7.66 -6.80
C ASN A 494 -20.64 8.68 -7.04
N LEU A 495 -20.98 9.93 -7.43
CA LEU A 495 -20.02 11.01 -7.56
C LEU A 495 -19.41 11.40 -6.20
N GLY A 496 -20.23 11.43 -5.13
CA GLY A 496 -19.76 11.70 -3.77
C GLY A 496 -18.93 10.55 -3.19
N TYR A 497 -19.20 9.32 -3.54
CA TYR A 497 -18.48 8.15 -3.02
C TYR A 497 -17.29 7.77 -3.91
N PHE A 498 -17.55 7.18 -5.05
CA PHE A 498 -16.51 6.72 -5.99
C PHE A 498 -15.83 7.90 -6.72
N GLY A 499 -16.62 8.87 -7.17
CA GLY A 499 -16.10 10.04 -7.88
C GLY A 499 -15.16 10.89 -7.03
N TYR A 500 -15.40 10.94 -5.71
CA TYR A 500 -14.48 11.56 -4.76
C TYR A 500 -13.10 10.88 -4.79
N ILE A 501 -13.03 9.54 -4.82
CA ILE A 501 -11.75 8.80 -4.92
C ILE A 501 -11.03 9.18 -6.21
N VAL A 502 -11.73 9.20 -7.34
CA VAL A 502 -11.16 9.57 -8.64
C VAL A 502 -10.64 11.01 -8.64
N ALA A 503 -11.43 11.94 -8.12
CA ALA A 503 -11.06 13.35 -8.03
C ALA A 503 -9.88 13.56 -7.07
N HIS A 504 -9.81 12.82 -5.97
CA HIS A 504 -8.71 12.82 -5.02
C HIS A 504 -7.40 12.41 -5.70
N GLU A 505 -7.40 11.30 -6.44
CA GLU A 505 -6.22 10.87 -7.17
C GLU A 505 -5.80 11.86 -8.27
N MET A 506 -6.76 12.50 -8.96
CA MET A 506 -6.44 13.56 -9.93
C MET A 506 -5.79 14.78 -9.28
N ASN A 507 -6.24 15.15 -8.08
CA ASN A 507 -5.69 16.31 -7.37
C ASN A 507 -4.30 16.05 -6.77
N HIS A 508 -3.89 14.79 -6.57
CA HIS A 508 -2.51 14.47 -6.25
C HIS A 508 -1.50 14.87 -7.33
N ALA A 509 -1.93 15.12 -8.56
CA ALA A 509 -1.06 15.70 -9.58
C ALA A 509 -0.61 17.13 -9.23
N PHE A 510 -1.34 17.79 -8.36
CA PHE A 510 -1.19 19.19 -7.97
C PHE A 510 -0.97 19.37 -6.46
N ASP A 511 -0.80 18.32 -5.67
CA ASP A 511 -0.49 18.39 -4.23
C ASP A 511 0.95 18.87 -3.97
N SER A 512 1.36 18.90 -2.70
CA SER A 512 2.68 19.36 -2.27
C SER A 512 3.86 18.58 -2.86
N ASN A 513 3.63 17.36 -3.36
CA ASN A 513 4.61 16.52 -4.04
C ASN A 513 4.38 16.50 -5.56
N GLY A 514 3.13 16.28 -5.98
CA GLY A 514 2.77 16.12 -7.38
C GLY A 514 3.12 17.35 -8.22
N PHE A 515 3.00 18.56 -7.67
CA PHE A 515 3.30 19.79 -8.39
C PHE A 515 4.80 19.96 -8.75
N LEU A 516 5.69 19.14 -8.19
CA LEU A 516 7.12 19.11 -8.50
C LEU A 516 7.44 18.33 -9.79
N TYR A 517 6.46 17.64 -10.36
CA TYR A 517 6.60 16.82 -11.56
C TYR A 517 5.89 17.47 -12.74
N ASP A 518 6.55 17.47 -13.89
CA ASP A 518 5.98 18.05 -15.11
C ASP A 518 4.81 17.22 -15.69
N ASP A 519 4.32 17.63 -16.84
CA ASP A 519 3.17 17.01 -17.54
C ASP A 519 3.39 15.56 -17.97
N THR A 520 4.64 15.11 -18.04
CA THR A 520 4.98 13.72 -18.34
C THR A 520 5.24 12.89 -17.11
N GLY A 521 5.41 13.51 -15.94
CA GLY A 521 5.77 12.88 -14.68
C GLY A 521 7.27 12.90 -14.38
N CYS A 522 8.06 13.67 -15.13
CA CYS A 522 9.46 13.87 -14.78
C CYS A 522 9.60 14.84 -13.59
N TYR A 523 10.42 14.45 -12.60
CA TYR A 523 10.74 15.35 -11.49
C TYR A 523 11.52 16.58 -11.97
N LYS A 524 10.90 17.72 -11.89
CA LYS A 524 11.42 18.98 -12.42
C LYS A 524 10.98 20.16 -11.55
N PRO A 525 11.54 20.30 -10.35
CA PRO A 525 11.26 21.46 -9.51
C PRO A 525 11.50 22.76 -10.31
N GLY A 526 10.53 23.67 -10.27
CA GLY A 526 10.62 24.91 -11.03
C GLY A 526 10.14 24.82 -12.49
N TRP A 527 9.46 23.74 -12.89
CA TRP A 527 8.77 23.70 -14.19
C TRP A 527 7.64 24.73 -14.29
N ILE A 528 7.10 25.16 -13.16
CA ILE A 528 6.22 26.32 -13.01
C ILE A 528 7.11 27.54 -12.69
N ASN A 529 6.69 28.75 -13.06
CA ASN A 529 7.45 29.95 -12.72
C ASN A 529 7.53 30.19 -11.21
N GLU A 530 8.55 30.91 -10.76
CA GLU A 530 8.85 31.10 -9.33
C GLU A 530 7.73 31.88 -8.61
N GLU A 531 7.10 32.87 -9.24
CA GLU A 531 6.03 33.69 -8.66
C GLU A 531 4.81 32.83 -8.34
N ASP A 532 4.36 31.98 -9.27
CA ASP A 532 3.24 31.07 -9.09
C ASP A 532 3.58 29.96 -8.07
N SER A 533 4.83 29.48 -8.08
CA SER A 533 5.30 28.49 -7.11
C SER A 533 5.24 29.06 -5.68
N GLU A 534 5.68 30.29 -5.48
CA GLU A 534 5.60 30.96 -4.17
C GLU A 534 4.15 31.29 -3.76
N ALA A 535 3.29 31.65 -4.71
CA ALA A 535 1.86 31.84 -4.45
C ALA A 535 1.20 30.51 -4.00
N TYR A 536 1.59 29.40 -4.64
CA TYR A 536 1.10 28.07 -4.30
C TYR A 536 1.57 27.60 -2.92
N LYS A 537 2.84 27.84 -2.58
CA LYS A 537 3.38 27.54 -1.23
C LYS A 537 2.63 28.27 -0.13
N LYS A 538 2.23 29.53 -0.35
CA LYS A 538 1.40 30.28 0.62
C LYS A 538 0.02 29.65 0.82
N VAL A 539 -0.56 29.04 -0.20
CA VAL A 539 -1.80 28.26 -0.07
C VAL A 539 -1.55 27.02 0.78
N MET A 540 -0.46 26.29 0.51
CA MET A 540 -0.05 25.12 1.30
C MET A 540 0.18 25.46 2.77
N GLU A 541 0.83 26.57 3.08
CA GLU A 541 1.03 27.08 4.44
C GLU A 541 -0.30 27.34 5.16
N LYS A 542 -1.27 27.97 4.47
CA LYS A 542 -2.62 28.20 5.04
C LYS A 542 -3.37 26.91 5.29
N ILE A 543 -3.26 25.93 4.39
CA ILE A 543 -3.88 24.61 4.57
C ILE A 543 -3.22 23.90 5.76
N THR A 544 -1.89 23.93 5.84
CA THR A 544 -1.15 23.37 6.99
C THR A 544 -1.63 23.98 8.31
N ASP A 545 -1.73 25.32 8.35
CA ASP A 545 -2.18 26.04 9.55
C ASP A 545 -3.63 25.73 9.91
N TYR A 546 -4.53 25.64 8.93
CA TYR A 546 -5.93 25.27 9.13
C TYR A 546 -6.04 23.88 9.80
N TYR A 547 -5.33 22.87 9.27
CA TYR A 547 -5.37 21.52 9.85
C TYR A 547 -4.64 21.41 11.19
N ASN A 548 -3.58 22.18 11.44
CA ASN A 548 -2.94 22.26 12.76
C ASN A 548 -3.90 22.74 13.87
N HIS A 549 -4.89 23.54 13.51
CA HIS A 549 -5.90 24.06 14.43
C HIS A 549 -7.17 23.23 14.48
N TYR A 550 -7.33 22.25 13.59
CA TYR A 550 -8.47 21.34 13.63
C TYR A 550 -8.26 20.27 14.71
N LEU A 551 -9.29 20.08 15.55
CA LEU A 551 -9.23 19.15 16.67
C LEU A 551 -10.14 17.95 16.41
N ILE A 552 -9.57 16.75 16.41
CA ILE A 552 -10.30 15.48 16.41
C ILE A 552 -10.85 15.24 17.82
N MET A 553 -12.14 14.90 17.91
CA MET A 553 -12.84 14.69 19.20
C MET A 553 -12.67 15.87 20.17
N ASP A 554 -12.49 17.08 19.66
CA ASP A 554 -12.22 18.32 20.41
C ASP A 554 -10.95 18.30 21.30
N VAL A 555 -10.04 17.34 21.09
CA VAL A 555 -8.86 17.10 21.96
C VAL A 555 -7.56 16.95 21.19
N TYR A 556 -7.55 16.21 20.10
CA TYR A 556 -6.32 15.80 19.42
C TYR A 556 -6.02 16.67 18.20
N SER A 557 -4.85 17.29 18.13
CA SER A 557 -4.41 18.09 16.98
C SER A 557 -3.93 17.21 15.83
N ILE A 558 -4.23 17.61 14.60
CA ILE A 558 -3.65 17.03 13.39
C ILE A 558 -2.28 17.65 13.13
N ASN A 559 -1.32 16.89 12.67
CA ASN A 559 -0.08 17.42 12.12
C ASN A 559 -0.32 17.82 10.64
N GLY A 560 -0.76 19.05 10.42
CA GLY A 560 -1.11 19.57 9.10
C GLY A 560 0.05 19.55 8.10
N LYS A 561 1.32 19.54 8.55
CA LYS A 561 2.48 19.38 7.67
C LYS A 561 2.62 17.94 7.17
N GLN A 562 2.45 16.96 8.06
CA GLN A 562 2.51 15.54 7.74
C GLN A 562 1.39 15.14 6.77
N THR A 563 0.19 15.68 6.98
CA THR A 563 -1.01 15.33 6.21
C THR A 563 -1.26 16.26 5.02
N LEU A 564 -0.36 17.20 4.72
CA LEU A 564 -0.58 18.28 3.75
C LEU A 564 -0.96 17.77 2.36
N GLY A 565 -0.25 16.78 1.82
CA GLY A 565 -0.51 16.25 0.47
C GLY A 565 -1.93 15.67 0.35
N GLU A 566 -2.32 14.89 1.34
CA GLU A 566 -3.65 14.27 1.40
C GLU A 566 -4.75 15.32 1.61
N ASN A 567 -4.52 16.29 2.48
CA ASN A 567 -5.49 17.37 2.72
C ASN A 567 -5.70 18.25 1.47
N ILE A 568 -4.66 18.51 0.69
CA ILE A 568 -4.76 19.21 -0.59
C ILE A 568 -5.59 18.40 -1.59
N ALA A 569 -5.33 17.09 -1.69
CA ALA A 569 -6.07 16.21 -2.59
C ALA A 569 -7.54 16.12 -2.21
N ASP A 570 -7.86 16.03 -0.90
CA ASP A 570 -9.24 16.01 -0.40
C ASP A 570 -9.98 17.33 -0.71
N LEU A 571 -9.36 18.47 -0.38
CA LEU A 571 -9.95 19.78 -0.66
C LEU A 571 -10.21 19.99 -2.16
N GLY A 572 -9.23 19.65 -2.99
CA GLY A 572 -9.35 19.73 -4.45
C GLY A 572 -10.40 18.80 -5.00
N ALA A 573 -10.49 17.56 -4.49
CA ALA A 573 -11.50 16.59 -4.88
C ALA A 573 -12.92 17.10 -4.62
N VAL A 574 -13.18 17.57 -3.40
CA VAL A 574 -14.52 18.07 -3.03
C VAL A 574 -14.86 19.33 -3.80
N GLN A 575 -13.92 20.28 -3.99
CA GLN A 575 -14.17 21.44 -4.89
C GLN A 575 -14.55 20.97 -6.29
N CYS A 576 -13.82 19.98 -6.83
CA CYS A 576 -14.02 19.47 -8.18
C CYS A 576 -15.40 18.81 -8.35
N ILE A 577 -15.78 17.89 -7.47
CA ILE A 577 -17.07 17.18 -7.62
C ILE A 577 -18.26 18.08 -7.31
N LEU A 578 -18.14 19.02 -6.39
CA LEU A 578 -19.19 19.99 -6.10
C LEU A 578 -19.42 20.96 -7.27
N ASN A 579 -18.39 21.27 -8.07
CA ASN A 579 -18.55 22.12 -9.26
C ASN A 579 -19.48 21.54 -10.34
N LEU A 580 -19.79 20.25 -10.24
CA LEU A 580 -20.64 19.52 -11.22
C LEU A 580 -22.14 19.68 -11.00
N SER A 581 -22.59 20.34 -9.94
CA SER A 581 -24.01 20.64 -9.70
C SER A 581 -24.22 21.90 -8.87
N ASP A 582 -25.33 22.62 -9.15
CA ASP A 582 -25.87 23.71 -8.35
C ASP A 582 -27.25 23.35 -7.74
N ASP A 583 -27.79 22.17 -8.05
CA ASP A 583 -29.05 21.70 -7.47
C ASP A 583 -28.83 21.22 -6.03
N LYS A 584 -29.70 21.68 -5.13
CA LYS A 584 -29.56 21.39 -3.69
C LYS A 584 -29.67 19.89 -3.40
N THR A 585 -30.59 19.17 -4.05
CA THR A 585 -30.81 17.74 -3.82
C THR A 585 -29.63 16.92 -4.33
N GLU A 586 -29.09 17.28 -5.50
CA GLU A 586 -27.90 16.64 -6.05
C GLU A 586 -26.65 16.85 -5.17
N LEU A 587 -26.50 18.06 -4.63
CA LEU A 587 -25.44 18.38 -3.68
C LEU A 587 -25.59 17.62 -2.37
N GLU A 588 -26.81 17.45 -1.84
CA GLU A 588 -27.09 16.61 -0.65
C GLU A 588 -26.62 15.16 -0.88
N GLU A 589 -26.89 14.59 -2.04
CA GLU A 589 -26.44 13.24 -2.41
C GLU A 589 -24.91 13.15 -2.52
N ILE A 590 -24.25 14.17 -3.12
CA ILE A 590 -22.78 14.22 -3.20
C ILE A 590 -22.17 14.27 -1.78
N PHE A 591 -22.64 15.16 -0.93
CA PHE A 591 -22.15 15.28 0.45
C PHE A 591 -22.40 13.99 1.25
N THR A 592 -23.54 13.34 1.07
CA THR A 592 -23.85 12.04 1.69
C THR A 592 -22.86 10.98 1.25
N GLY A 593 -22.59 10.85 -0.05
CA GLY A 593 -21.63 9.89 -0.58
C GLY A 593 -20.21 10.11 -0.02
N ILE A 594 -19.75 11.38 0.09
CA ILE A 594 -18.46 11.71 0.70
C ILE A 594 -18.43 11.25 2.17
N ALA A 595 -19.45 11.55 2.96
CA ALA A 595 -19.44 11.21 4.38
C ALA A 595 -19.53 9.70 4.62
N GLU A 596 -20.38 8.97 3.87
CA GLU A 596 -20.51 7.52 3.99
C GLU A 596 -19.24 6.77 3.54
N SER A 597 -18.49 7.30 2.56
CA SER A 597 -17.23 6.68 2.12
C SER A 597 -16.15 6.67 3.22
N TRP A 598 -16.26 7.53 4.22
CA TRP A 598 -15.35 7.66 5.35
C TRP A 598 -15.92 7.15 6.67
N ALA A 599 -17.04 6.42 6.67
CA ALA A 599 -17.58 5.88 7.92
C ALA A 599 -16.56 4.95 8.60
N GLU A 600 -16.13 5.34 9.81
CA GLU A 600 -15.12 4.63 10.57
C GLU A 600 -15.41 4.70 12.08
N LEU A 601 -15.22 3.59 12.77
CA LEU A 601 -15.20 3.47 14.22
C LEU A 601 -13.85 2.88 14.63
N ILE A 602 -13.02 3.67 15.31
CA ILE A 602 -11.65 3.32 15.69
C ILE A 602 -11.49 3.40 17.21
N ARG A 603 -10.62 2.57 17.80
CA ARG A 603 -10.29 2.66 19.22
C ARG A 603 -9.45 3.91 19.48
N ILE A 604 -9.69 4.56 20.62
CA ILE A 604 -9.04 5.82 20.99
C ILE A 604 -7.50 5.73 20.99
N GLN A 605 -6.96 4.61 21.42
CA GLN A 605 -5.52 4.36 21.43
C GLN A 605 -4.92 4.30 20.01
N ASP A 606 -5.71 3.86 19.03
CA ASP A 606 -5.27 3.73 17.65
C ASP A 606 -5.40 5.07 16.91
N VAL A 607 -6.30 5.96 17.35
CA VAL A 607 -6.37 7.35 16.86
C VAL A 607 -5.07 8.09 17.11
N THR A 608 -4.50 7.99 18.32
CA THR A 608 -3.24 8.66 18.65
C THR A 608 -2.07 8.11 17.84
N GLN A 609 -2.03 6.81 17.61
CA GLN A 609 -1.01 6.17 16.78
C GLN A 609 -1.13 6.59 15.30
N ALA A 610 -2.35 6.69 14.77
CA ALA A 610 -2.60 7.18 13.41
C ALA A 610 -2.13 8.63 13.25
N LEU A 611 -2.46 9.52 14.20
CA LEU A 611 -2.03 10.92 14.19
C LEU A 611 -0.50 11.10 14.21
N GLU A 612 0.24 10.18 14.81
CA GLU A 612 1.70 10.21 14.85
C GLU A 612 2.37 9.68 13.57
N GLY A 613 1.76 8.72 12.88
CA GLY A 613 2.43 7.96 11.81
C GLY A 613 1.77 7.98 10.44
N ASP A 614 0.49 8.33 10.34
CA ASP A 614 -0.25 8.34 9.08
C ASP A 614 -0.13 9.71 8.37
N VAL A 615 -0.08 9.66 7.05
CA VAL A 615 -0.10 10.86 6.19
C VAL A 615 -1.49 11.34 5.88
N HIS A 616 -2.50 10.56 6.23
CA HIS A 616 -3.89 10.93 6.10
C HIS A 616 -4.40 11.55 7.40
N SER A 617 -5.25 12.55 7.25
CA SER A 617 -6.06 13.03 8.37
C SER A 617 -7.08 11.96 8.75
N PRO A 618 -7.51 11.85 10.03
CA PRO A 618 -8.57 10.94 10.43
C PRO A 618 -9.89 11.15 9.66
N ALA A 619 -10.69 10.11 9.52
CA ALA A 619 -11.92 10.09 8.73
C ALA A 619 -12.87 11.26 9.03
N GLU A 620 -13.07 11.59 10.30
CA GLU A 620 -13.87 12.76 10.72
C GLU A 620 -13.37 14.06 10.07
N ALA A 621 -12.05 14.29 10.04
CA ALA A 621 -11.48 15.50 9.45
C ALA A 621 -11.52 15.47 7.91
N ARG A 622 -11.36 14.31 7.28
CA ARG A 622 -11.50 14.16 5.83
C ARG A 622 -12.91 14.50 5.33
N VAL A 623 -13.90 14.50 6.23
CA VAL A 623 -15.26 14.96 5.96
C VAL A 623 -15.46 16.38 6.52
N ASN A 624 -15.48 16.55 7.83
CA ASN A 624 -15.91 17.79 8.48
C ASN A 624 -14.99 18.98 8.15
N ALA A 625 -13.66 18.82 8.23
CA ALA A 625 -12.75 19.92 7.92
C ALA A 625 -12.81 20.31 6.44
N VAL A 626 -13.09 19.35 5.55
CA VAL A 626 -13.19 19.61 4.12
C VAL A 626 -14.50 20.29 3.75
N VAL A 627 -15.66 19.75 4.20
CA VAL A 627 -16.96 20.31 3.79
C VAL A 627 -17.24 21.67 4.43
N SER A 628 -16.70 21.94 5.64
CA SER A 628 -16.89 23.20 6.35
C SER A 628 -16.27 24.42 5.65
N VAL A 629 -15.34 24.22 4.72
CA VAL A 629 -14.75 25.32 3.91
C VAL A 629 -15.41 25.46 2.53
N MET A 630 -16.42 24.65 2.19
CA MET A 630 -17.13 24.68 0.91
C MET A 630 -18.38 25.55 0.95
N ASP A 631 -18.47 26.60 0.11
CA ASP A 631 -19.63 27.50 0.10
C ASP A 631 -20.95 26.77 -0.16
N LYS A 632 -20.94 25.72 -0.99
CA LYS A 632 -22.13 24.91 -1.29
C LYS A 632 -22.65 24.14 -0.08
N PHE A 633 -21.81 23.83 0.90
CA PHE A 633 -22.23 23.23 2.16
C PHE A 633 -23.15 24.17 2.96
N TYR A 634 -22.79 25.45 3.01
CA TYR A 634 -23.61 26.51 3.66
C TYR A 634 -24.95 26.71 2.96
N LEU A 635 -24.95 26.60 1.62
CA LEU A 635 -26.18 26.70 0.83
C LEU A 635 -27.13 25.53 1.11
N VAL A 636 -26.58 24.31 1.24
CA VAL A 636 -27.36 23.09 1.44
C VAL A 636 -27.88 22.99 2.87
N TYR A 637 -27.04 23.21 3.88
CA TYR A 637 -27.36 22.94 5.28
C TYR A 637 -27.64 24.18 6.12
N ASP A 638 -27.68 25.37 5.50
CA ASP A 638 -28.03 26.66 6.13
C ASP A 638 -27.17 27.00 7.37
N VAL A 639 -25.86 26.63 7.33
CA VAL A 639 -24.88 26.83 8.41
C VAL A 639 -24.70 28.30 8.73
N LYS A 640 -24.75 28.65 10.01
CA LYS A 640 -24.67 30.03 10.53
C LYS A 640 -23.41 30.24 11.38
N GLU A 641 -23.03 31.49 11.60
CA GLU A 641 -21.82 31.89 12.34
C GLU A 641 -21.69 31.28 13.73
N LYS A 642 -22.80 30.92 14.38
CA LYS A 642 -22.83 30.30 15.70
C LYS A 642 -22.65 28.78 15.69
N ASP A 643 -22.76 28.14 14.54
CA ASP A 643 -22.77 26.68 14.41
C ASP A 643 -21.32 26.17 14.39
N LYS A 644 -21.08 24.94 14.89
CA LYS A 644 -19.74 24.38 15.05
C LYS A 644 -19.01 24.17 13.70
N MET A 645 -19.76 23.84 12.65
CA MET A 645 -19.22 23.67 11.29
C MET A 645 -18.95 25.01 10.57
N TYR A 646 -19.18 26.17 11.23
CA TYR A 646 -18.95 27.45 10.59
C TYR A 646 -17.47 27.83 10.52
N VAL A 647 -16.99 28.10 9.31
CA VAL A 647 -15.69 28.73 9.04
C VAL A 647 -15.93 30.05 8.37
N ALA A 648 -15.40 31.15 8.94
CA ALA A 648 -15.54 32.49 8.34
C ALA A 648 -14.98 32.52 6.92
N PRO A 649 -15.62 33.22 5.96
CA PRO A 649 -15.22 33.18 4.55
C PRO A 649 -13.73 33.47 4.28
N GLU A 650 -13.13 34.40 5.04
CA GLU A 650 -11.72 34.76 4.96
C GLU A 650 -10.76 33.66 5.43
N ASN A 651 -11.26 32.71 6.24
CA ASN A 651 -10.50 31.59 6.78
C ASN A 651 -10.71 30.28 5.99
N ARG A 652 -11.62 30.28 4.99
CA ARG A 652 -11.86 29.11 4.14
C ARG A 652 -10.67 28.85 3.25
N VAL A 653 -10.05 27.70 3.44
CA VAL A 653 -8.92 27.27 2.60
C VAL A 653 -9.42 26.63 1.31
N ARG A 654 -8.76 26.94 0.22
CA ARG A 654 -9.08 26.42 -1.13
C ARG A 654 -7.82 26.19 -1.92
N ILE A 655 -7.80 25.11 -2.70
CA ILE A 655 -6.70 24.81 -3.60
C ILE A 655 -6.94 25.41 -5.00
N TRP A 656 -8.18 25.46 -5.42
CA TRP A 656 -8.62 26.07 -6.70
C TRP A 656 -9.44 27.35 -6.50
#